data_080b06e2167f137ea84a00f8b65210dd
#
_entry.id   080b06e2167f137ea84a00f8b65210dd
#
_cell.length_a   1.000
_cell.length_b   1.000
_cell.length_c   1.000
_cell.angle_alpha   90.00
_cell.angle_beta   90.00
_cell.angle_gamma   90.00
#
_symmetry.space_group_name_H-M   'P 1'
#
loop_
_entity.id
_entity.type
_entity.pdbx_description
1 polymer ?
#
loop_
_entity_poly.entity_id
_entity_poly.type
_entity_poly.pdbx_seq_one_letter_code
_entity_poly.pdbx_strand_id
1 'polypeptide(L)'
;MSVVGVDFGTLNTVIAVARNRGVDVITNEVSNRATPSLVGFGPKSRYLGEPAKTQEISNLKNTVGSLKRLAGRSINDPDVQLEQQHVSAPLVDCGGQVGAEVTYQGKKEKFSATQLIAMFLGKVKQTAANELRLPVSDIVMSVPAWFTDAQRRSLIDAAEIAGLKLLRLINDTTATALGWGITKLDLPAAEEKPRRVAFVDIGHSNYTCSVVEFKKGELTVKSTAYDRHLGGRDFNMALVNHLQKEFKGKYKIDIATNPKAMVRVEAAAEKLKKVLSANQQAPMNIESLMNDVDVNAMITRQEFEAMVEPLLSRITAPLERALADAKLSKDDIDIVELVGGSTRVPAIKEHVQAFFGKPLSYTLNQDEAVARGCAFSCAILSPVFKVRDFAVQDIVNYPIEFSWEKDVDIPDEDTSLTVFNKGNILPSTKILTFYRKQPFDLEARYAKPDELPGKMSPFIGRFSVKGVKADPKMEFMICKLKARVNIHGVLNVESGYYVEDQEVEEEIKEEKKEGEDKKDADVSLGSISRAFSNYKQKLSSKLSGSSAGGHDAMDTDEKNQDGKPKTRKVKKQVRKGDLPIVAGVTSLDTNAKNLLAEKEAQMMMEDKLVADTDEKKNELEAYIYELRNKLDDQYADFASDEEKDKLRSKLTESEDWLYEEGEDATKAVYVAKMDEIRAMAGPITQRYFDKIEADRQALQAKLDAEAAAKKAAEEEARKAAEAEKSKSDNADKDEEMTDAEAKPEGDKAES
;
A
#
# COMPACT_ATOMS: atom_id res chain seq x y z
N MET A 1 16.82 -2.52 -6.57
CA MET A 1 15.85 -1.89 -5.65
C MET A 1 14.60 -2.73 -5.66
N SER A 2 14.07 -3.04 -4.49
CA SER A 2 12.85 -3.84 -4.36
C SER A 2 11.63 -2.91 -4.34
N VAL A 3 10.56 -3.34 -5.00
CA VAL A 3 9.27 -2.64 -5.05
C VAL A 3 8.26 -3.47 -4.27
N VAL A 4 7.55 -2.86 -3.33
CA VAL A 4 6.60 -3.57 -2.49
C VAL A 4 5.19 -3.00 -2.60
N GLY A 5 4.19 -3.88 -2.53
CA GLY A 5 2.79 -3.52 -2.42
C GLY A 5 2.40 -3.41 -0.95
N VAL A 6 1.67 -2.36 -0.62
CA VAL A 6 1.25 -2.05 0.75
C VAL A 6 -0.27 -1.91 0.80
N ASP A 7 -0.93 -2.77 1.54
CA ASP A 7 -2.29 -2.54 1.99
C ASP A 7 -2.25 -1.73 3.29
N PHE A 8 -2.39 -0.42 3.17
CA PHE A 8 -2.44 0.49 4.32
C PHE A 8 -3.84 0.45 4.95
N GLY A 9 -4.04 -0.44 5.90
CA GLY A 9 -5.33 -0.64 6.57
C GLY A 9 -5.55 0.27 7.78
N THR A 10 -6.81 0.40 8.23
CA THR A 10 -7.15 1.20 9.43
C THR A 10 -6.66 0.54 10.72
N LEU A 11 -6.76 -0.79 10.82
CA LEU A 11 -6.32 -1.56 11.98
C LEU A 11 -4.93 -2.12 11.77
N ASN A 12 -4.72 -2.79 10.62
CA ASN A 12 -3.48 -3.46 10.27
C ASN A 12 -3.04 -3.10 8.86
N THR A 13 -1.74 -3.11 8.65
CA THR A 13 -1.10 -2.94 7.33
C THR A 13 -0.45 -4.25 6.91
N VAL A 14 -0.65 -4.64 5.65
CA VAL A 14 -0.07 -5.84 5.06
C VAL A 14 0.89 -5.45 3.93
N ILE A 15 2.06 -6.08 3.89
CA ILE A 15 3.10 -5.82 2.89
C ILE A 15 3.25 -7.07 2.02
N ALA A 16 3.28 -6.90 0.71
CA ALA A 16 3.50 -7.99 -0.24
C ALA A 16 4.55 -7.62 -1.29
N VAL A 17 5.25 -8.62 -1.80
CA VAL A 17 6.30 -8.44 -2.80
C VAL A 17 6.16 -9.47 -3.91
N ALA A 18 6.39 -9.04 -5.16
CA ALA A 18 6.50 -9.95 -6.29
C ALA A 18 7.90 -10.59 -6.29
N ARG A 19 7.98 -11.90 -6.10
CA ARG A 19 9.22 -12.69 -6.16
C ARG A 19 8.93 -14.16 -6.55
N ASN A 20 9.92 -14.89 -7.01
CA ASN A 20 9.80 -16.34 -7.30
C ASN A 20 8.63 -16.71 -8.23
N ARG A 21 8.31 -15.88 -9.22
CA ARG A 21 7.16 -16.02 -10.13
C ARG A 21 5.79 -15.99 -9.44
N GLY A 22 5.71 -15.45 -8.22
CA GLY A 22 4.51 -15.31 -7.43
C GLY A 22 4.48 -14.00 -6.65
N VAL A 23 3.58 -13.92 -5.69
CA VAL A 23 3.47 -12.81 -4.73
C VAL A 23 3.49 -13.39 -3.32
N ASP A 24 4.48 -12.97 -2.54
CA ASP A 24 4.62 -13.36 -1.14
C ASP A 24 4.23 -12.20 -0.23
N VAL A 25 3.65 -12.52 0.93
CA VAL A 25 3.38 -11.56 2.00
C VAL A 25 4.56 -11.56 2.97
N ILE A 26 5.06 -10.36 3.26
CA ILE A 26 6.17 -10.12 4.17
C ILE A 26 5.67 -10.19 5.60
N THR A 27 6.42 -10.88 6.46
CA THR A 27 6.18 -10.91 7.91
C THR A 27 6.94 -9.79 8.62
N ASN A 28 6.40 -9.36 9.75
CA ASN A 28 7.06 -8.41 10.64
C ASN A 28 8.02 -9.10 11.65
N GLU A 29 8.58 -8.35 12.57
CA GLU A 29 9.57 -8.79 13.58
C GLU A 29 9.07 -9.89 14.52
N VAL A 30 7.75 -10.05 14.67
CA VAL A 30 7.13 -11.13 15.47
C VAL A 30 6.51 -12.20 14.58
N SER A 31 6.94 -12.30 13.31
CA SER A 31 6.49 -13.26 12.32
C SER A 31 5.00 -13.16 11.94
N ASN A 32 4.34 -12.04 12.24
CA ASN A 32 2.98 -11.76 11.79
C ASN A 32 2.97 -11.21 10.36
N ARG A 33 1.98 -11.62 9.56
CA ARG A 33 1.77 -11.13 8.19
C ARG A 33 1.08 -9.78 8.13
N ALA A 34 0.57 -9.30 9.23
CA ALA A 34 -0.10 -8.02 9.36
C ALA A 34 0.52 -7.24 10.53
N THR A 35 0.83 -5.97 10.30
CA THR A 35 1.43 -5.08 11.31
C THR A 35 0.36 -4.08 11.77
N PRO A 36 0.14 -3.91 13.09
CA PRO A 36 -0.78 -2.90 13.60
C PRO A 36 -0.46 -1.50 13.09
N SER A 37 -1.44 -0.78 12.57
CA SER A 37 -1.28 0.59 12.03
C SER A 37 -1.30 1.61 13.17
N LEU A 38 -0.32 1.54 14.06
CA LEU A 38 -0.21 2.31 15.29
C LEU A 38 1.13 3.03 15.39
N VAL A 39 1.08 4.25 15.95
CA VAL A 39 2.24 5.06 16.33
C VAL A 39 2.11 5.42 17.79
N GLY A 40 3.06 4.99 18.61
CA GLY A 40 3.16 5.30 20.02
C GLY A 40 4.39 6.17 20.32
N PHE A 41 4.33 6.96 21.39
CA PHE A 41 5.40 7.84 21.82
C PHE A 41 5.77 7.53 23.27
N GLY A 42 7.02 7.15 23.46
CA GLY A 42 7.57 6.80 24.76
C GLY A 42 8.48 7.87 25.33
N PRO A 43 9.03 7.64 26.54
CA PRO A 43 9.96 8.56 27.19
C PRO A 43 11.31 8.66 26.50
N LYS A 44 11.75 7.61 25.79
CA LYS A 44 13.06 7.56 25.12
C LYS A 44 12.94 7.48 23.59
N SER A 45 11.97 6.72 23.07
CA SER A 45 11.80 6.43 21.64
C SER A 45 10.33 6.34 21.26
N ARG A 46 10.08 6.24 19.95
CA ARG A 46 8.75 5.92 19.41
C ARG A 46 8.54 4.41 19.40
N TYR A 47 7.28 4.03 19.45
CA TYR A 47 6.81 2.65 19.25
C TYR A 47 6.01 2.59 17.98
N LEU A 48 6.40 1.76 17.02
CA LEU A 48 5.76 1.67 15.70
C LEU A 48 5.32 0.23 15.43
N GLY A 49 4.04 0.03 15.10
CA GLY A 49 3.49 -1.28 14.80
C GLY A 49 3.30 -2.17 16.04
N GLU A 50 3.91 -3.34 16.09
CA GLU A 50 3.77 -4.30 17.20
C GLU A 50 4.24 -3.74 18.57
N PRO A 51 5.38 -3.05 18.67
CA PRO A 51 5.75 -2.38 19.92
C PRO A 51 4.69 -1.38 20.40
N ALA A 52 4.08 -0.61 19.48
CA ALA A 52 2.99 0.31 19.84
C ALA A 52 1.76 -0.45 20.35
N LYS A 53 1.43 -1.59 19.74
CA LYS A 53 0.31 -2.44 20.18
C LYS A 53 0.54 -3.04 21.56
N THR A 54 1.75 -3.49 21.83
CA THR A 54 2.13 -4.04 23.13
C THR A 54 2.01 -2.99 24.25
N GLN A 55 2.43 -1.75 23.97
CA GLN A 55 2.37 -0.64 24.92
C GLN A 55 1.02 0.10 24.94
N GLU A 56 0.08 -0.22 24.09
CA GLU A 56 -1.16 0.56 23.89
C GLU A 56 -1.90 0.78 25.21
N ILE A 57 -2.13 -0.26 26.01
CA ILE A 57 -2.92 -0.18 27.24
C ILE A 57 -2.20 0.66 28.33
N SER A 58 -0.88 0.58 28.40
CA SER A 58 -0.07 1.36 29.36
C SER A 58 0.13 2.80 28.91
N ASN A 59 0.08 3.08 27.59
CA ASN A 59 0.45 4.34 26.97
C ASN A 59 -0.68 4.93 26.09
N LEU A 60 -1.94 4.76 26.48
CA LEU A 60 -3.14 5.13 25.70
C LEU A 60 -3.10 6.56 25.15
N LYS A 61 -2.74 7.54 26.01
CA LYS A 61 -2.76 8.97 25.65
C LYS A 61 -1.67 9.36 24.64
N ASN A 62 -0.68 8.50 24.45
CA ASN A 62 0.44 8.73 23.54
C ASN A 62 0.48 7.70 22.42
N THR A 63 -0.59 6.91 22.22
CA THR A 63 -0.72 5.94 21.13
C THR A 63 -1.83 6.36 20.19
N VAL A 64 -1.49 6.51 18.91
CA VAL A 64 -2.38 7.00 17.85
C VAL A 64 -2.62 5.90 16.84
N GLY A 65 -3.88 5.53 16.67
CA GLY A 65 -4.36 4.61 15.64
C GLY A 65 -5.24 5.33 14.60
N SER A 66 -6.00 4.55 13.84
CA SER A 66 -6.91 5.08 12.81
C SER A 66 -6.24 6.00 11.78
N LEU A 67 -4.93 5.89 11.57
CA LEU A 67 -4.11 6.81 10.76
C LEU A 67 -4.70 7.07 9.38
N LYS A 68 -5.14 6.01 8.69
CA LYS A 68 -5.80 6.07 7.37
C LYS A 68 -7.05 6.97 7.38
N ARG A 69 -7.79 6.98 8.49
CA ARG A 69 -9.04 7.75 8.65
C ARG A 69 -8.81 9.24 8.89
N LEU A 70 -7.63 9.60 9.38
CA LEU A 70 -7.23 10.98 9.67
C LEU A 70 -6.59 11.68 8.46
N ALA A 71 -6.14 10.92 7.45
CA ALA A 71 -5.41 11.43 6.29
C ALA A 71 -6.15 12.55 5.56
N GLY A 72 -5.49 13.71 5.39
CA GLY A 72 -5.98 14.84 4.61
C GLY A 72 -7.24 15.52 5.15
N ARG A 73 -7.60 15.31 6.42
CA ARG A 73 -8.78 15.88 7.07
C ARG A 73 -8.43 17.03 8.00
N SER A 74 -9.42 17.86 8.32
CA SER A 74 -9.33 18.89 9.36
C SER A 74 -9.95 18.41 10.66
N ILE A 75 -9.60 19.06 11.78
CA ILE A 75 -10.15 18.74 13.11
C ILE A 75 -11.68 18.90 13.18
N ASN A 76 -12.24 19.80 12.38
CA ASN A 76 -13.68 20.10 12.36
C ASN A 76 -14.50 19.14 11.48
N ASP A 77 -13.87 18.17 10.83
CA ASP A 77 -14.59 17.19 10.02
C ASP A 77 -15.39 16.24 10.91
N PRO A 78 -16.70 16.01 10.64
CA PRO A 78 -17.53 15.09 11.41
C PRO A 78 -16.97 13.66 11.50
N ASP A 79 -16.30 13.18 10.46
CA ASP A 79 -15.66 11.86 10.48
C ASP A 79 -14.50 11.84 11.50
N VAL A 80 -13.76 12.93 11.69
CA VAL A 80 -12.71 13.04 12.70
C VAL A 80 -13.29 13.03 14.11
N GLN A 81 -14.46 13.68 14.32
CA GLN A 81 -15.15 13.62 15.61
C GLN A 81 -15.60 12.19 15.97
N LEU A 82 -16.00 11.40 14.97
CA LEU A 82 -16.30 9.98 15.16
C LEU A 82 -15.04 9.17 15.46
N GLU A 83 -13.92 9.46 14.78
CA GLU A 83 -12.64 8.76 15.01
C GLU A 83 -12.06 9.04 16.42
N GLN A 84 -12.37 10.19 17.05
CA GLN A 84 -11.93 10.48 18.43
C GLN A 84 -12.40 9.42 19.43
N GLN A 85 -13.51 8.72 19.14
CA GLN A 85 -14.02 7.63 19.99
C GLN A 85 -13.14 6.36 19.92
N HIS A 86 -12.34 6.24 18.87
CA HIS A 86 -11.46 5.09 18.60
C HIS A 86 -9.98 5.41 18.80
N VAL A 87 -9.64 6.66 19.14
CA VAL A 87 -8.26 7.11 19.37
C VAL A 87 -8.19 7.73 20.75
N SER A 88 -7.41 7.11 21.65
CA SER A 88 -7.29 7.59 23.03
C SER A 88 -6.42 8.83 23.16
N ALA A 89 -5.50 9.08 22.23
CA ALA A 89 -4.72 10.31 22.18
C ALA A 89 -5.61 11.50 21.78
N PRO A 90 -5.43 12.70 22.37
CA PRO A 90 -6.16 13.90 21.99
C PRO A 90 -5.89 14.28 20.53
N LEU A 91 -6.95 14.34 19.72
CA LEU A 91 -6.87 14.89 18.37
C LEU A 91 -6.92 16.42 18.42
N VAL A 92 -6.04 17.07 17.69
CA VAL A 92 -5.85 18.53 17.71
C VAL A 92 -5.67 19.10 16.31
N ASP A 93 -5.82 20.41 16.18
CA ASP A 93 -5.44 21.10 14.93
C ASP A 93 -3.91 21.26 14.83
N CYS A 94 -3.39 20.90 13.67
CA CYS A 94 -1.98 21.02 13.30
C CYS A 94 -1.85 21.85 12.01
N GLY A 95 -2.18 23.13 12.10
CA GLY A 95 -2.06 24.04 10.95
C GLY A 95 -3.10 23.76 9.84
N GLY A 96 -4.35 23.52 10.22
CA GLY A 96 -5.47 23.23 9.31
C GLY A 96 -5.67 21.74 9.01
N GLN A 97 -4.72 20.89 9.39
CA GLN A 97 -4.85 19.44 9.35
C GLN A 97 -5.09 18.87 10.74
N VAL A 98 -5.85 17.76 10.84
CA VAL A 98 -5.93 17.01 12.09
C VAL A 98 -4.60 16.36 12.41
N GLY A 99 -4.27 16.30 13.67
CA GLY A 99 -3.12 15.57 14.22
C GLY A 99 -3.41 15.14 15.65
N ALA A 100 -2.39 14.70 16.36
CA ALA A 100 -2.48 14.32 17.77
C ALA A 100 -1.49 15.09 18.63
N GLU A 101 -1.91 15.42 19.87
CA GLU A 101 -1.02 15.93 20.91
C GLU A 101 -0.58 14.76 21.79
N VAL A 102 0.72 14.55 21.89
CA VAL A 102 1.32 13.43 22.64
C VAL A 102 2.46 13.92 23.51
N THR A 103 2.83 13.13 24.52
CA THR A 103 4.05 13.37 25.29
C THR A 103 5.17 12.49 24.73
N TYR A 104 6.19 13.13 24.17
CA TYR A 104 7.37 12.50 23.60
C TYR A 104 8.63 13.05 24.28
N GLN A 105 9.50 12.17 24.78
CA GLN A 105 10.72 12.55 25.50
C GLN A 105 10.47 13.57 26.63
N GLY A 106 9.36 13.41 27.35
CA GLY A 106 8.94 14.28 28.47
C GLY A 106 8.34 15.62 28.04
N LYS A 107 8.18 15.91 26.75
CA LYS A 107 7.59 17.14 26.21
C LYS A 107 6.28 16.87 25.48
N LYS A 108 5.36 17.82 25.58
CA LYS A 108 4.14 17.80 24.75
C LYS A 108 4.48 18.27 23.36
N GLU A 109 4.21 17.41 22.38
CA GLU A 109 4.38 17.69 20.95
C GLU A 109 3.11 17.41 20.19
N LYS A 110 2.97 18.11 19.05
CA LYS A 110 1.86 17.92 18.11
C LYS A 110 2.40 17.40 16.79
N PHE A 111 1.82 16.33 16.31
CA PHE A 111 2.15 15.72 15.02
C PHE A 111 0.91 15.68 14.15
N SER A 112 0.99 16.21 12.92
CA SER A 112 -0.10 16.11 11.95
C SER A 112 -0.32 14.67 11.52
N ALA A 113 -1.52 14.34 11.00
CA ALA A 113 -1.82 13.03 10.46
C ALA A 113 -0.81 12.62 9.37
N THR A 114 -0.39 13.57 8.52
CA THR A 114 0.63 13.32 7.49
C THR A 114 1.96 12.88 8.10
N GLN A 115 2.42 13.52 9.20
CA GLN A 115 3.63 13.12 9.92
C GLN A 115 3.49 11.74 10.57
N LEU A 116 2.36 11.47 11.26
CA LEU A 116 2.10 10.17 11.89
C LEU A 116 2.09 9.03 10.86
N ILE A 117 1.49 9.27 9.70
CA ILE A 117 1.50 8.31 8.59
C ILE A 117 2.93 8.12 8.06
N ALA A 118 3.72 9.19 7.91
CA ALA A 118 5.12 9.10 7.48
C ALA A 118 5.97 8.27 8.44
N MET A 119 5.82 8.46 9.76
CA MET A 119 6.47 7.64 10.79
C MET A 119 6.14 6.15 10.62
N PHE A 120 4.87 5.84 10.44
CA PHE A 120 4.41 4.46 10.23
C PHE A 120 4.91 3.87 8.90
N LEU A 121 4.94 4.66 7.82
CA LEU A 121 5.51 4.23 6.54
C LEU A 121 7.02 3.99 6.62
N GLY A 122 7.73 4.72 7.47
CA GLY A 122 9.13 4.44 7.84
C GLY A 122 9.30 3.03 8.42
N LYS A 123 8.38 2.62 9.32
CA LYS A 123 8.33 1.24 9.87
C LYS A 123 8.04 0.20 8.77
N VAL A 124 7.07 0.47 7.89
CA VAL A 124 6.74 -0.40 6.74
C VAL A 124 7.97 -0.60 5.84
N LYS A 125 8.69 0.48 5.54
CA LYS A 125 9.95 0.47 4.78
C LYS A 125 11.01 -0.39 5.45
N GLN A 126 11.20 -0.22 6.76
CA GLN A 126 12.18 -0.98 7.55
C GLN A 126 11.83 -2.47 7.58
N THR A 127 10.58 -2.82 7.87
CA THR A 127 10.11 -4.22 7.89
C THR A 127 10.35 -4.91 6.55
N ALA A 128 9.99 -4.23 5.46
CA ALA A 128 10.20 -4.77 4.12
C ALA A 128 11.70 -4.91 3.77
N ALA A 129 12.52 -3.92 4.12
CA ALA A 129 13.96 -3.95 3.86
C ALA A 129 14.67 -5.05 4.66
N ASN A 130 14.28 -5.29 5.90
CA ASN A 130 14.85 -6.33 6.76
C ASN A 130 14.55 -7.74 6.20
N GLU A 131 13.30 -8.01 5.83
CA GLU A 131 12.91 -9.31 5.26
C GLU A 131 13.56 -9.56 3.90
N LEU A 132 13.59 -8.54 3.04
CA LEU A 132 14.16 -8.65 1.71
C LEU A 132 15.70 -8.57 1.69
N ARG A 133 16.32 -8.11 2.78
CA ARG A 133 17.75 -7.79 2.90
C ARG A 133 18.23 -6.85 1.79
N LEU A 134 17.34 -6.00 1.30
CA LEU A 134 17.57 -5.03 0.23
C LEU A 134 16.86 -3.72 0.57
N PRO A 135 17.43 -2.56 0.19
CA PRO A 135 16.77 -1.29 0.41
C PRO A 135 15.46 -1.20 -0.40
N VAL A 136 14.41 -0.71 0.25
CA VAL A 136 13.10 -0.44 -0.35
C VAL A 136 12.94 1.06 -0.52
N SER A 137 12.69 1.50 -1.76
CA SER A 137 12.45 2.91 -2.10
C SER A 137 11.10 3.14 -2.77
N ASP A 138 10.61 2.17 -3.53
CA ASP A 138 9.43 2.32 -4.37
C ASP A 138 8.29 1.45 -3.84
N ILE A 139 7.08 2.04 -3.74
CA ILE A 139 5.89 1.33 -3.26
C ILE A 139 4.67 1.60 -4.14
N VAL A 140 3.73 0.65 -4.14
CA VAL A 140 2.33 0.86 -4.50
C VAL A 140 1.49 0.69 -3.24
N MET A 141 0.62 1.64 -2.94
CA MET A 141 -0.18 1.65 -1.71
C MET A 141 -1.68 1.70 -2.03
N SER A 142 -2.46 0.93 -1.29
CA SER A 142 -3.92 0.92 -1.41
C SER A 142 -4.57 2.09 -0.68
N VAL A 143 -5.68 2.57 -1.23
CA VAL A 143 -6.54 3.59 -0.62
C VAL A 143 -8.00 3.26 -0.84
N PRO A 144 -8.91 3.71 0.04
CA PRO A 144 -10.33 3.61 -0.22
C PRO A 144 -10.72 4.36 -1.49
N ALA A 145 -11.61 3.78 -2.29
CA ALA A 145 -12.08 4.40 -3.53
C ALA A 145 -12.70 5.80 -3.30
N TRP A 146 -13.28 6.03 -2.13
CA TRP A 146 -13.90 7.30 -1.73
C TRP A 146 -12.91 8.38 -1.25
N PHE A 147 -11.60 8.13 -1.26
CA PHE A 147 -10.61 9.16 -0.90
C PHE A 147 -10.63 10.29 -1.92
N THR A 148 -10.71 11.52 -1.39
CA THR A 148 -10.62 12.76 -2.16
C THR A 148 -9.19 13.07 -2.59
N ASP A 149 -9.02 14.05 -3.46
CA ASP A 149 -7.71 14.56 -3.91
C ASP A 149 -6.83 14.97 -2.72
N ALA A 150 -7.38 15.71 -1.75
CA ALA A 150 -6.65 16.14 -0.55
C ALA A 150 -6.15 14.95 0.30
N GLN A 151 -6.97 13.91 0.46
CA GLN A 151 -6.57 12.71 1.19
C GLN A 151 -5.47 11.93 0.47
N ARG A 152 -5.58 11.80 -0.86
CA ARG A 152 -4.56 11.14 -1.68
C ARG A 152 -3.23 11.90 -1.67
N ARG A 153 -3.26 13.23 -1.76
CA ARG A 153 -2.07 14.08 -1.65
C ARG A 153 -1.39 13.97 -0.28
N SER A 154 -2.17 13.94 0.80
CA SER A 154 -1.63 13.75 2.16
C SER A 154 -0.85 12.42 2.29
N LEU A 155 -1.29 11.35 1.62
CA LEU A 155 -0.56 10.07 1.59
C LEU A 155 0.69 10.12 0.69
N ILE A 156 0.65 10.86 -0.42
CA ILE A 156 1.82 11.08 -1.27
C ILE A 156 2.88 11.85 -0.49
N ASP A 157 2.48 12.94 0.18
CA ASP A 157 3.37 13.74 1.02
C ASP A 157 3.97 12.90 2.16
N ALA A 158 3.16 12.07 2.82
CA ALA A 158 3.64 11.18 3.89
C ALA A 158 4.67 10.15 3.38
N ALA A 159 4.45 9.58 2.19
CA ALA A 159 5.41 8.66 1.58
C ALA A 159 6.74 9.37 1.24
N GLU A 160 6.67 10.58 0.68
CA GLU A 160 7.88 11.38 0.38
C GLU A 160 8.64 11.74 1.65
N ILE A 161 7.96 12.13 2.74
CA ILE A 161 8.56 12.41 4.05
C ILE A 161 9.27 11.16 4.61
N ALA A 162 8.68 9.96 4.44
CA ALA A 162 9.28 8.68 4.82
C ALA A 162 10.44 8.25 3.90
N GLY A 163 10.78 9.04 2.87
CA GLY A 163 11.78 8.71 1.86
C GLY A 163 11.38 7.52 0.99
N LEU A 164 10.08 7.40 0.68
CA LEU A 164 9.48 6.42 -0.21
C LEU A 164 8.95 7.10 -1.46
N LYS A 165 9.19 6.51 -2.62
CA LYS A 165 8.59 6.91 -3.87
C LYS A 165 7.32 6.11 -4.12
N LEU A 166 6.20 6.80 -4.15
CA LEU A 166 4.92 6.20 -4.43
C LEU A 166 4.73 6.07 -5.95
N LEU A 167 4.79 4.84 -6.47
CA LEU A 167 4.57 4.56 -7.89
C LEU A 167 3.09 4.70 -8.27
N ARG A 168 2.20 4.25 -7.38
CA ARG A 168 0.75 4.35 -7.57
C ARG A 168 0.02 4.33 -6.24
N LEU A 169 -1.01 5.18 -6.11
CA LEU A 169 -2.15 4.94 -5.21
C LEU A 169 -3.20 4.18 -5.99
N ILE A 170 -3.58 3.01 -5.52
CA ILE A 170 -4.60 2.16 -6.15
C ILE A 170 -5.78 1.99 -5.19
N ASN A 171 -7.01 1.97 -5.72
CA ASN A 171 -8.16 1.72 -4.86
C ASN A 171 -8.17 0.27 -4.33
N ASP A 172 -8.56 0.07 -3.05
CA ASP A 172 -8.53 -1.22 -2.36
C ASP A 172 -9.18 -2.34 -3.20
N THR A 173 -10.40 -2.11 -3.69
CA THR A 173 -11.14 -3.08 -4.51
C THR A 173 -10.57 -3.22 -5.92
N THR A 174 -9.91 -2.19 -6.48
CA THR A 174 -9.20 -2.28 -7.77
C THR A 174 -7.94 -3.13 -7.64
N ALA A 175 -7.20 -2.99 -6.53
CA ALA A 175 -6.08 -3.86 -6.22
C ALA A 175 -6.53 -5.33 -6.09
N THR A 176 -7.59 -5.57 -5.34
CA THR A 176 -8.22 -6.90 -5.22
C THR A 176 -8.60 -7.48 -6.58
N ALA A 177 -9.26 -6.69 -7.41
CA ALA A 177 -9.69 -7.09 -8.76
C ALA A 177 -8.48 -7.41 -9.66
N LEU A 178 -7.40 -6.63 -9.57
CA LEU A 178 -6.15 -6.92 -10.28
C LEU A 178 -5.56 -8.26 -9.83
N GLY A 179 -5.45 -8.49 -8.52
CA GLY A 179 -4.96 -9.75 -7.97
C GLY A 179 -5.79 -10.95 -8.41
N TRP A 180 -7.12 -10.80 -8.47
CA TRP A 180 -8.03 -11.82 -8.96
C TRP A 180 -7.87 -12.07 -10.46
N GLY A 181 -7.91 -11.01 -11.27
CA GLY A 181 -7.95 -11.12 -12.73
C GLY A 181 -6.63 -11.56 -13.36
N ILE A 182 -5.49 -11.08 -12.85
CA ILE A 182 -4.17 -11.36 -13.43
C ILE A 182 -3.79 -12.84 -13.33
N THR A 183 -4.38 -13.56 -12.37
CA THR A 183 -4.14 -15.00 -12.17
C THR A 183 -5.03 -15.89 -13.03
N LYS A 184 -6.12 -15.35 -13.63
CA LYS A 184 -7.07 -16.11 -14.43
C LYS A 184 -6.59 -16.29 -15.87
N LEU A 185 -6.68 -17.51 -16.38
CA LEU A 185 -6.33 -17.85 -17.77
C LEU A 185 -7.56 -17.95 -18.68
N ASP A 186 -8.74 -18.08 -18.10
CA ASP A 186 -10.04 -18.36 -18.71
C ASP A 186 -10.92 -17.10 -18.87
N LEU A 187 -10.31 -15.91 -18.91
CA LEU A 187 -11.05 -14.67 -19.12
C LEU A 187 -11.53 -14.56 -20.58
N PRO A 188 -12.74 -13.99 -20.81
CA PRO A 188 -13.32 -13.80 -22.14
C PRO A 188 -12.39 -13.00 -23.07
N ALA A 189 -12.43 -13.30 -24.36
CA ALA A 189 -11.72 -12.54 -25.39
C ALA A 189 -12.26 -11.09 -25.50
N ALA A 190 -11.54 -10.23 -26.24
CA ALA A 190 -11.90 -8.82 -26.37
C ALA A 190 -13.29 -8.61 -27.00
N GLU A 191 -13.69 -9.48 -27.92
CA GLU A 191 -14.96 -9.43 -28.66
C GLU A 191 -16.12 -10.08 -27.88
N GLU A 192 -15.83 -10.88 -26.86
CA GLU A 192 -16.84 -11.59 -26.06
C GLU A 192 -17.46 -10.70 -24.97
N LYS A 193 -18.62 -11.14 -24.42
CA LYS A 193 -19.23 -10.50 -23.26
C LYS A 193 -18.24 -10.55 -22.08
N PRO A 194 -17.97 -9.40 -21.42
CA PRO A 194 -17.05 -9.41 -20.27
C PRO A 194 -17.58 -10.25 -19.11
N ARG A 195 -16.68 -10.86 -18.34
CA ARG A 195 -17.02 -11.49 -17.06
C ARG A 195 -17.18 -10.39 -16.02
N ARG A 196 -18.34 -10.33 -15.36
CA ARG A 196 -18.68 -9.33 -14.35
C ARG A 196 -18.56 -9.89 -12.96
N VAL A 197 -17.73 -9.26 -12.15
CA VAL A 197 -17.46 -9.68 -10.77
C VAL A 197 -17.82 -8.54 -9.83
N ALA A 198 -18.62 -8.83 -8.82
CA ALA A 198 -18.84 -7.94 -7.69
C ALA A 198 -17.85 -8.28 -6.57
N PHE A 199 -16.96 -7.37 -6.24
CA PHE A 199 -16.07 -7.47 -5.08
C PHE A 199 -16.71 -6.80 -3.90
N VAL A 200 -16.94 -7.56 -2.83
CA VAL A 200 -17.54 -7.11 -1.57
C VAL A 200 -16.46 -7.14 -0.51
N ASP A 201 -15.98 -5.97 -0.13
CA ASP A 201 -14.90 -5.80 0.84
C ASP A 201 -15.43 -5.15 2.13
N ILE A 202 -15.45 -5.93 3.23
CA ILE A 202 -15.82 -5.41 4.54
C ILE A 202 -14.61 -5.60 5.48
N GLY A 203 -13.92 -4.49 5.69
CA GLY A 203 -12.74 -4.41 6.53
C GLY A 203 -13.05 -4.08 7.99
N HIS A 204 -12.09 -3.44 8.66
CA HIS A 204 -12.22 -3.03 10.06
C HIS A 204 -13.18 -1.86 10.27
N SER A 205 -13.13 -0.84 9.39
CA SER A 205 -13.84 0.43 9.60
C SER A 205 -14.77 0.86 8.48
N ASN A 206 -14.73 0.20 7.34
CA ASN A 206 -15.54 0.54 6.17
C ASN A 206 -15.89 -0.68 5.34
N TYR A 207 -16.93 -0.49 4.53
CA TYR A 207 -17.44 -1.43 3.56
C TYR A 207 -17.42 -0.81 2.17
N THR A 208 -16.87 -1.53 1.19
CA THR A 208 -16.83 -1.12 -0.22
C THR A 208 -17.33 -2.26 -1.10
N CYS A 209 -18.17 -1.93 -2.08
CA CYS A 209 -18.58 -2.84 -3.15
C CYS A 209 -18.19 -2.24 -4.49
N SER A 210 -17.48 -3.01 -5.32
CA SER A 210 -17.11 -2.61 -6.69
C SER A 210 -17.55 -3.64 -7.71
N VAL A 211 -18.15 -3.18 -8.80
CA VAL A 211 -18.49 -4.00 -9.98
C VAL A 211 -17.40 -3.82 -11.02
N VAL A 212 -16.78 -4.92 -11.42
CA VAL A 212 -15.63 -4.93 -12.34
C VAL A 212 -15.89 -5.86 -13.51
N GLU A 213 -15.62 -5.39 -14.73
CA GLU A 213 -15.65 -6.17 -15.95
C GLU A 213 -14.24 -6.66 -16.29
N PHE A 214 -14.14 -7.95 -16.63
CA PHE A 214 -12.89 -8.60 -17.03
C PHE A 214 -12.94 -9.12 -18.44
N LYS A 215 -11.89 -8.83 -19.19
CA LYS A 215 -11.53 -9.44 -20.46
C LYS A 215 -10.08 -9.90 -20.41
N LYS A 216 -9.64 -10.69 -21.38
CA LYS A 216 -8.27 -11.18 -21.46
C LYS A 216 -7.28 -10.00 -21.51
N GLY A 217 -6.47 -9.88 -20.45
CA GLY A 217 -5.45 -8.82 -20.32
C GLY A 217 -5.98 -7.47 -19.85
N GLU A 218 -7.24 -7.37 -19.42
CA GLU A 218 -7.83 -6.09 -19.03
C GLU A 218 -8.87 -6.26 -17.91
N LEU A 219 -8.91 -5.30 -17.00
CA LEU A 219 -10.02 -5.06 -16.08
C LEU A 219 -10.52 -3.62 -16.21
N THR A 220 -11.83 -3.45 -16.12
CA THR A 220 -12.49 -2.14 -16.10
C THR A 220 -13.43 -2.06 -14.91
N VAL A 221 -13.18 -1.14 -14.00
CA VAL A 221 -14.10 -0.82 -12.91
C VAL A 221 -15.30 -0.09 -13.50
N LYS A 222 -16.52 -0.59 -13.23
CA LYS A 222 -17.78 0.02 -13.72
C LYS A 222 -18.38 0.96 -12.69
N SER A 223 -18.31 0.56 -11.43
CA SER A 223 -18.85 1.34 -10.33
C SER A 223 -18.18 0.96 -9.02
N THR A 224 -18.24 1.88 -8.06
CA THR A 224 -17.84 1.64 -6.68
C THR A 224 -18.81 2.36 -5.75
N ALA A 225 -19.36 1.63 -4.79
CA ALA A 225 -20.19 2.16 -3.73
C ALA A 225 -19.67 1.72 -2.36
N TYR A 226 -19.98 2.47 -1.32
CA TYR A 226 -19.38 2.24 0.00
C TYR A 226 -20.31 2.68 1.14
N ASP A 227 -20.04 2.13 2.32
CA ASP A 227 -20.43 2.66 3.61
C ASP A 227 -19.18 2.89 4.46
N ARG A 228 -18.87 4.16 4.77
CA ARG A 228 -17.65 4.56 5.48
C ARG A 228 -17.65 4.24 6.98
N HIS A 229 -18.80 3.86 7.50
CA HIS A 229 -19.05 3.64 8.93
C HIS A 229 -19.70 2.27 9.18
N LEU A 230 -19.33 1.27 8.37
CA LEU A 230 -19.74 -0.11 8.54
C LEU A 230 -18.55 -1.02 8.36
N GLY A 231 -18.01 -1.51 9.46
CA GLY A 231 -16.87 -2.41 9.48
C GLY A 231 -16.80 -3.23 10.77
N GLY A 232 -15.79 -4.06 10.88
CA GLY A 232 -15.62 -4.99 12.01
C GLY A 232 -15.60 -4.33 13.38
N ARG A 233 -15.14 -3.07 13.49
CA ARG A 233 -15.15 -2.32 14.74
C ARG A 233 -16.57 -1.97 15.22
N ASP A 234 -17.50 -1.73 14.29
CA ASP A 234 -18.88 -1.41 14.65
C ASP A 234 -19.58 -2.63 15.25
N PHE A 235 -19.25 -3.83 14.73
CA PHE A 235 -19.68 -5.10 15.32
C PHE A 235 -19.06 -5.34 16.71
N ASN A 236 -17.78 -4.98 16.91
CA ASN A 236 -17.14 -5.03 18.24
C ASN A 236 -17.85 -4.08 19.19
N MET A 237 -18.16 -2.84 18.78
CA MET A 237 -18.84 -1.86 19.63
C MET A 237 -20.25 -2.29 20.04
N ALA A 238 -20.98 -3.01 19.20
CA ALA A 238 -22.26 -3.60 19.59
C ALA A 238 -22.09 -4.60 20.76
N LEU A 239 -21.06 -5.46 20.72
CA LEU A 239 -20.70 -6.34 21.84
C LEU A 239 -20.26 -5.56 23.07
N VAL A 240 -19.39 -4.57 22.91
CA VAL A 240 -18.90 -3.71 24.01
C VAL A 240 -20.08 -3.02 24.72
N ASN A 241 -21.02 -2.46 23.97
CA ASN A 241 -22.21 -1.81 24.52
C ASN A 241 -23.12 -2.78 25.28
N HIS A 242 -23.23 -4.02 24.82
CA HIS A 242 -23.96 -5.08 25.53
C HIS A 242 -23.24 -5.46 26.83
N LEU A 243 -21.95 -5.76 26.76
CA LEU A 243 -21.12 -6.16 27.88
C LEU A 243 -21.03 -5.06 28.95
N GLN A 244 -20.97 -3.79 28.55
CA GLN A 244 -21.02 -2.66 29.48
C GLN A 244 -22.30 -2.68 30.36
N LYS A 245 -23.45 -2.94 29.72
CA LYS A 245 -24.73 -3.03 30.45
C LYS A 245 -24.74 -4.25 31.38
N GLU A 246 -24.27 -5.40 30.90
CA GLU A 246 -24.18 -6.62 31.69
C GLU A 246 -23.27 -6.45 32.89
N PHE A 247 -22.04 -5.91 32.70
CA PHE A 247 -21.06 -5.69 33.78
C PHE A 247 -21.52 -4.67 34.79
N LYS A 248 -22.21 -3.60 34.35
CA LYS A 248 -22.84 -2.65 35.25
C LYS A 248 -23.94 -3.29 36.11
N GLY A 249 -24.73 -4.18 35.53
CA GLY A 249 -25.75 -4.93 36.23
C GLY A 249 -25.21 -5.98 37.21
N LYS A 250 -24.29 -6.82 36.71
CA LYS A 250 -23.79 -8.04 37.40
C LYS A 250 -22.68 -7.70 38.42
N TYR A 251 -21.72 -6.90 38.02
CA TYR A 251 -20.49 -6.62 38.79
C TYR A 251 -20.47 -5.21 39.40
N LYS A 252 -21.44 -4.35 39.09
CA LYS A 252 -21.52 -2.96 39.54
C LYS A 252 -20.33 -2.08 39.11
N ILE A 253 -19.68 -2.43 38.00
CA ILE A 253 -18.61 -1.66 37.38
C ILE A 253 -19.08 -1.03 36.08
N ASP A 254 -18.61 0.19 35.81
CA ASP A 254 -18.90 0.91 34.55
C ASP A 254 -17.60 1.14 33.78
N ILE A 255 -17.37 0.32 32.75
CA ILE A 255 -16.14 0.34 31.94
C ILE A 255 -15.94 1.67 31.21
N ALA A 256 -17.01 2.45 30.95
CA ALA A 256 -16.90 3.75 30.28
C ALA A 256 -16.13 4.79 31.13
N THR A 257 -16.03 4.57 32.44
CA THR A 257 -15.29 5.48 33.34
C THR A 257 -13.77 5.21 33.34
N ASN A 258 -13.32 4.10 32.73
CA ASN A 258 -11.91 3.71 32.71
C ASN A 258 -11.46 3.37 31.26
N PRO A 259 -10.69 4.26 30.61
CA PRO A 259 -10.22 4.02 29.24
C PRO A 259 -9.40 2.71 29.07
N LYS A 260 -8.62 2.30 30.09
CA LYS A 260 -7.87 1.04 30.03
C LYS A 260 -8.80 -0.17 30.04
N ALA A 261 -9.86 -0.14 30.87
CA ALA A 261 -10.87 -1.19 30.88
C ALA A 261 -11.61 -1.25 29.55
N MET A 262 -11.96 -0.10 28.99
CA MET A 262 -12.64 -0.02 27.67
C MET A 262 -11.83 -0.70 26.59
N VAL A 263 -10.55 -0.38 26.42
CA VAL A 263 -9.67 -0.99 25.40
C VAL A 263 -9.51 -2.49 25.62
N ARG A 264 -9.41 -2.94 26.88
CA ARG A 264 -9.36 -4.38 27.19
C ARG A 264 -10.64 -5.13 26.81
N VAL A 265 -11.80 -4.54 27.06
CA VAL A 265 -13.09 -5.11 26.68
C VAL A 265 -13.26 -5.09 25.16
N GLU A 266 -12.84 -4.04 24.45
CA GLU A 266 -12.87 -3.96 22.99
C GLU A 266 -12.01 -5.05 22.34
N ALA A 267 -10.79 -5.25 22.85
CA ALA A 267 -9.91 -6.32 22.39
C ALA A 267 -10.50 -7.72 22.65
N ALA A 268 -11.16 -7.92 23.80
CA ALA A 268 -11.85 -9.16 24.12
C ALA A 268 -13.09 -9.38 23.25
N ALA A 269 -13.86 -8.31 22.96
CA ALA A 269 -15.00 -8.33 22.06
C ALA A 269 -14.61 -8.70 20.61
N GLU A 270 -13.46 -8.20 20.13
CA GLU A 270 -12.93 -8.62 18.83
C GLU A 270 -12.62 -10.12 18.78
N LYS A 271 -11.97 -10.66 19.83
CA LYS A 271 -11.70 -12.10 19.94
C LYS A 271 -13.01 -12.90 19.99
N LEU A 272 -13.97 -12.45 20.80
CA LEU A 272 -15.30 -13.05 20.93
C LEU A 272 -16.02 -13.10 19.58
N LYS A 273 -16.07 -11.99 18.84
CA LYS A 273 -16.64 -11.92 17.48
C LYS A 273 -16.00 -12.95 16.54
N LYS A 274 -14.66 -13.07 16.56
CA LYS A 274 -13.92 -14.04 15.74
C LYS A 274 -14.31 -15.49 16.09
N VAL A 275 -14.42 -15.82 17.37
CA VAL A 275 -14.84 -17.15 17.83
C VAL A 275 -16.30 -17.43 17.45
N LEU A 276 -17.21 -16.47 17.62
CA LEU A 276 -18.61 -16.59 17.24
C LEU A 276 -18.81 -16.78 15.72
N SER A 277 -17.86 -16.38 14.90
CA SER A 277 -17.91 -16.65 13.45
C SER A 277 -17.75 -18.13 13.11
N ALA A 278 -17.12 -18.92 13.98
CA ALA A 278 -16.98 -20.38 13.83
C ALA A 278 -17.93 -21.17 14.76
N ASN A 279 -18.09 -20.70 16.01
CA ASN A 279 -18.81 -21.41 17.06
C ASN A 279 -20.20 -20.82 17.30
N GLN A 280 -21.13 -21.63 17.83
CA GLN A 280 -22.49 -21.18 18.17
C GLN A 280 -22.51 -20.33 19.46
N GLN A 281 -21.55 -20.52 20.34
CA GLN A 281 -21.38 -19.73 21.57
C GLN A 281 -19.91 -19.60 21.91
N ALA A 282 -19.57 -18.54 22.64
CA ALA A 282 -18.19 -18.28 23.05
C ALA A 282 -18.15 -17.62 24.44
N PRO A 283 -17.23 -18.06 25.33
CA PRO A 283 -16.98 -17.41 26.60
C PRO A 283 -16.06 -16.22 26.41
N MET A 284 -16.20 -15.23 27.29
CA MET A 284 -15.28 -14.14 27.46
C MET A 284 -14.91 -14.01 28.93
N ASN A 285 -13.61 -14.02 29.25
CA ASN A 285 -13.10 -13.84 30.60
C ASN A 285 -12.03 -12.74 30.56
N ILE A 286 -12.10 -11.79 31.48
CA ILE A 286 -11.08 -10.77 31.67
C ILE A 286 -10.80 -10.66 33.18
N GLU A 287 -9.59 -11.05 33.56
CA GLU A 287 -9.11 -10.98 34.93
C GLU A 287 -8.80 -9.54 35.32
N SER A 288 -9.11 -9.16 36.57
CA SER A 288 -8.82 -7.84 37.14
C SER A 288 -9.10 -6.69 36.16
N LEU A 289 -10.33 -6.65 35.61
CA LEU A 289 -10.70 -5.65 34.60
C LEU A 289 -10.68 -4.24 35.18
N MET A 290 -11.30 -4.06 36.34
CA MET A 290 -11.45 -2.78 37.04
C MET A 290 -11.74 -3.05 38.51
N ASN A 291 -11.08 -2.31 39.42
CA ASN A 291 -11.22 -2.47 40.87
C ASN A 291 -10.99 -3.91 41.35
N ASP A 292 -10.02 -4.61 40.78
CA ASP A 292 -9.67 -6.02 41.04
C ASP A 292 -10.83 -7.00 40.84
N VAL A 293 -11.80 -6.64 39.98
CA VAL A 293 -12.96 -7.49 39.67
C VAL A 293 -12.70 -8.27 38.38
N ASP A 294 -12.81 -9.59 38.46
CA ASP A 294 -12.84 -10.49 37.31
C ASP A 294 -14.24 -10.48 36.69
N VAL A 295 -14.28 -10.39 35.37
CA VAL A 295 -15.55 -10.42 34.63
C VAL A 295 -15.60 -11.62 33.68
N ASN A 296 -16.78 -12.20 33.56
CA ASN A 296 -17.06 -13.23 32.58
C ASN A 296 -18.43 -12.99 31.94
N ALA A 297 -18.53 -13.41 30.68
CA ALA A 297 -19.78 -13.45 29.93
C ALA A 297 -19.78 -14.67 29.00
N MET A 298 -20.96 -15.15 28.68
CA MET A 298 -21.18 -16.18 27.67
C MET A 298 -22.15 -15.61 26.64
N ILE A 299 -21.73 -15.52 25.39
CA ILE A 299 -22.54 -14.96 24.30
C ILE A 299 -22.77 -16.04 23.26
N THR A 300 -24.01 -16.17 22.81
CA THR A 300 -24.37 -17.01 21.67
C THR A 300 -24.30 -16.23 20.37
N ARG A 301 -24.09 -16.91 19.25
CA ARG A 301 -24.14 -16.31 17.91
C ARG A 301 -25.47 -15.63 17.65
N GLN A 302 -26.57 -16.23 18.05
CA GLN A 302 -27.92 -15.68 17.87
C GLN A 302 -28.09 -14.36 18.62
N GLU A 303 -27.61 -14.26 19.87
CA GLU A 303 -27.63 -12.98 20.62
C GLU A 303 -26.77 -11.94 19.93
N PHE A 304 -25.58 -12.30 19.46
CA PHE A 304 -24.71 -11.39 18.72
C PHE A 304 -25.37 -10.89 17.43
N GLU A 305 -25.96 -11.76 16.64
CA GLU A 305 -26.67 -11.40 15.40
C GLU A 305 -27.86 -10.47 15.67
N ALA A 306 -28.61 -10.71 16.76
CA ALA A 306 -29.68 -9.80 17.19
C ALA A 306 -29.14 -8.41 17.60
N MET A 307 -27.97 -8.34 18.25
CA MET A 307 -27.34 -7.06 18.62
C MET A 307 -26.90 -6.23 17.40
N VAL A 308 -26.46 -6.91 16.34
CA VAL A 308 -25.90 -6.25 15.14
C VAL A 308 -26.89 -6.12 14.00
N GLU A 309 -28.15 -6.50 14.18
CA GLU A 309 -29.21 -6.37 13.16
C GLU A 309 -29.31 -4.96 12.54
N PRO A 310 -29.17 -3.85 13.29
CA PRO A 310 -29.16 -2.51 12.70
C PRO A 310 -27.96 -2.25 11.77
N LEU A 311 -26.84 -2.98 11.95
CA LEU A 311 -25.67 -2.91 11.06
C LEU A 311 -25.90 -3.79 9.82
N LEU A 312 -26.48 -4.99 10.02
CA LEU A 312 -26.75 -5.95 8.94
C LEU A 312 -27.74 -5.38 7.92
N SER A 313 -28.77 -4.64 8.37
CA SER A 313 -29.75 -3.98 7.49
C SER A 313 -29.12 -2.96 6.53
N ARG A 314 -27.92 -2.45 6.82
CA ARG A 314 -27.18 -1.49 5.98
C ARG A 314 -26.40 -2.14 4.85
N ILE A 315 -26.20 -3.47 4.88
CA ILE A 315 -25.33 -4.19 3.92
C ILE A 315 -25.84 -4.08 2.48
N THR A 316 -27.14 -4.05 2.26
CA THR A 316 -27.73 -4.04 0.91
C THR A 316 -27.57 -2.71 0.19
N ALA A 317 -27.57 -1.60 0.90
CA ALA A 317 -27.55 -0.26 0.30
C ALA A 317 -26.31 0.03 -0.60
N PRO A 318 -25.05 -0.32 -0.22
CA PRO A 318 -23.92 -0.19 -1.15
C PRO A 318 -24.00 -1.17 -2.34
N LEU A 319 -24.58 -2.36 -2.19
CA LEU A 319 -24.76 -3.31 -3.29
C LEU A 319 -25.73 -2.73 -4.35
N GLU A 320 -26.87 -2.21 -3.90
CA GLU A 320 -27.87 -1.56 -4.75
C GLU A 320 -27.27 -0.37 -5.52
N ARG A 321 -26.54 0.50 -4.80
CA ARG A 321 -25.88 1.66 -5.42
C ARG A 321 -24.84 1.25 -6.43
N ALA A 322 -24.02 0.23 -6.14
CA ALA A 322 -23.00 -0.25 -7.08
C ALA A 322 -23.63 -0.77 -8.37
N LEU A 323 -24.71 -1.54 -8.30
CA LEU A 323 -25.46 -2.01 -9.46
C LEU A 323 -26.12 -0.87 -10.23
N ALA A 324 -26.75 0.07 -9.56
CA ALA A 324 -27.40 1.23 -10.17
C ALA A 324 -26.39 2.13 -10.91
N ASP A 325 -25.25 2.45 -10.28
CA ASP A 325 -24.17 3.23 -10.88
C ASP A 325 -23.55 2.51 -12.11
N ALA A 326 -23.43 1.18 -12.05
CA ALA A 326 -22.98 0.35 -13.18
C ALA A 326 -24.05 0.19 -14.28
N LYS A 327 -25.31 0.55 -14.01
CA LYS A 327 -26.47 0.30 -14.87
C LYS A 327 -26.67 -1.20 -15.16
N LEU A 328 -26.51 -2.03 -14.15
CA LEU A 328 -26.61 -3.48 -14.20
C LEU A 328 -27.65 -3.98 -13.22
N SER A 329 -28.19 -5.17 -13.49
CA SER A 329 -29.05 -5.94 -12.61
C SER A 329 -28.23 -6.97 -11.82
N LYS A 330 -28.83 -7.58 -10.81
CA LYS A 330 -28.22 -8.71 -10.04
C LYS A 330 -27.88 -9.90 -10.96
N ASP A 331 -28.70 -10.13 -11.99
CA ASP A 331 -28.52 -11.23 -12.92
C ASP A 331 -27.32 -11.05 -13.84
N ASP A 332 -26.92 -9.80 -14.07
CA ASP A 332 -25.77 -9.46 -14.88
C ASP A 332 -24.42 -9.75 -14.20
N ILE A 333 -24.41 -10.00 -12.91
CA ILE A 333 -23.20 -10.34 -12.15
C ILE A 333 -22.93 -11.83 -12.25
N ASP A 334 -21.78 -12.23 -12.75
CA ASP A 334 -21.39 -13.63 -12.89
C ASP A 334 -20.85 -14.23 -11.58
N ILE A 335 -20.06 -13.46 -10.82
CA ILE A 335 -19.38 -13.90 -9.61
C ILE A 335 -19.48 -12.81 -8.54
N VAL A 336 -19.70 -13.23 -7.29
CA VAL A 336 -19.63 -12.37 -6.10
C VAL A 336 -18.46 -12.84 -5.24
N GLU A 337 -17.36 -12.09 -5.22
CA GLU A 337 -16.14 -12.42 -4.49
C GLU A 337 -16.09 -11.62 -3.17
N LEU A 338 -15.92 -12.31 -2.03
CA LEU A 338 -15.83 -11.70 -0.72
C LEU A 338 -14.38 -11.50 -0.29
N VAL A 339 -14.07 -10.31 0.19
CA VAL A 339 -12.78 -9.92 0.79
C VAL A 339 -13.00 -9.10 2.06
N GLY A 340 -11.91 -8.86 2.80
CA GLY A 340 -11.97 -8.18 4.08
C GLY A 340 -12.34 -9.12 5.24
N GLY A 341 -11.65 -8.97 6.37
CA GLY A 341 -11.75 -9.89 7.50
C GLY A 341 -13.14 -10.02 8.12
N SER A 342 -13.97 -8.96 8.04
CA SER A 342 -15.32 -8.95 8.61
C SER A 342 -16.33 -9.74 7.78
N THR A 343 -16.06 -10.05 6.52
CA THR A 343 -16.91 -10.93 5.71
C THR A 343 -16.94 -12.39 6.20
N ARG A 344 -16.11 -12.73 7.19
CA ARG A 344 -16.15 -14.06 7.87
C ARG A 344 -17.37 -14.23 8.77
N VAL A 345 -18.00 -13.14 9.20
CA VAL A 345 -19.23 -13.19 10.03
C VAL A 345 -20.36 -13.84 9.21
N PRO A 346 -20.98 -14.94 9.70
CA PRO A 346 -21.99 -15.69 8.95
C PRO A 346 -23.16 -14.85 8.47
N ALA A 347 -23.75 -14.04 9.33
CA ALA A 347 -24.88 -13.16 8.99
C ALA A 347 -24.56 -12.19 7.85
N ILE A 348 -23.33 -11.68 7.74
CA ILE A 348 -22.91 -10.84 6.60
C ILE A 348 -22.98 -11.64 5.30
N LYS A 349 -22.47 -12.88 5.31
CA LYS A 349 -22.50 -13.76 4.12
C LYS A 349 -23.95 -14.05 3.69
N GLU A 350 -24.81 -14.36 4.64
CA GLU A 350 -26.23 -14.62 4.40
C GLU A 350 -26.93 -13.43 3.76
N HIS A 351 -26.71 -12.20 4.25
CA HIS A 351 -27.28 -10.97 3.67
C HIS A 351 -26.79 -10.72 2.24
N VAL A 352 -25.48 -10.86 1.98
CA VAL A 352 -24.92 -10.69 0.63
C VAL A 352 -25.45 -11.78 -0.31
N GLN A 353 -25.48 -13.05 0.14
CA GLN A 353 -25.99 -14.16 -0.66
C GLN A 353 -27.49 -14.01 -0.97
N ALA A 354 -28.29 -13.62 0.02
CA ALA A 354 -29.72 -13.37 -0.16
C ALA A 354 -29.96 -12.23 -1.16
N PHE A 355 -29.14 -11.17 -1.10
CA PHE A 355 -29.25 -10.06 -2.03
C PHE A 355 -29.01 -10.48 -3.49
N PHE A 356 -27.91 -11.19 -3.78
CA PHE A 356 -27.59 -11.61 -5.14
C PHE A 356 -28.35 -12.86 -5.60
N GLY A 357 -28.85 -13.68 -4.67
CA GLY A 357 -29.49 -14.97 -4.99
C GLY A 357 -28.54 -15.99 -5.62
N LYS A 358 -27.23 -15.84 -5.42
CA LYS A 358 -26.15 -16.63 -6.02
C LYS A 358 -25.16 -17.13 -4.97
N PRO A 359 -24.44 -18.24 -5.23
CA PRO A 359 -23.34 -18.68 -4.37
C PRO A 359 -22.25 -17.62 -4.30
N LEU A 360 -21.65 -17.45 -3.13
CA LEU A 360 -20.54 -16.54 -2.92
C LEU A 360 -19.20 -17.22 -3.23
N SER A 361 -18.23 -16.45 -3.71
CA SER A 361 -16.87 -16.90 -4.01
C SER A 361 -15.89 -16.43 -2.92
N TYR A 362 -14.90 -17.29 -2.62
CA TYR A 362 -13.85 -17.07 -1.62
C TYR A 362 -12.49 -17.50 -2.15
N THR A 363 -12.19 -17.16 -3.42
CA THR A 363 -10.96 -17.64 -4.08
C THR A 363 -9.73 -16.85 -3.66
N LEU A 364 -9.93 -15.69 -3.04
CA LEU A 364 -8.86 -14.82 -2.54
C LEU A 364 -8.67 -15.00 -1.02
N ASN A 365 -7.44 -14.78 -0.55
CA ASN A 365 -7.19 -14.61 0.88
C ASN A 365 -7.76 -13.26 1.33
N GLN A 366 -8.76 -13.30 2.20
CA GLN A 366 -9.54 -12.12 2.63
C GLN A 366 -8.70 -11.04 3.33
N ASP A 367 -7.57 -11.40 3.95
CA ASP A 367 -6.70 -10.47 4.67
C ASP A 367 -5.53 -9.97 3.81
N GLU A 368 -5.19 -10.66 2.70
CA GLU A 368 -4.01 -10.41 1.90
C GLU A 368 -4.31 -9.94 0.47
N ALA A 369 -5.57 -10.05 0.03
CA ALA A 369 -5.97 -9.82 -1.36
C ALA A 369 -5.56 -8.43 -1.87
N VAL A 370 -5.76 -7.40 -1.07
CA VAL A 370 -5.41 -6.01 -1.42
C VAL A 370 -3.90 -5.84 -1.56
N ALA A 371 -3.11 -6.31 -0.57
CA ALA A 371 -1.65 -6.22 -0.60
C ALA A 371 -1.06 -6.98 -1.80
N ARG A 372 -1.57 -8.18 -2.08
CA ARG A 372 -1.17 -8.97 -3.25
C ARG A 372 -1.48 -8.24 -4.55
N GLY A 373 -2.64 -7.59 -4.66
CA GLY A 373 -3.00 -6.74 -5.80
C GLY A 373 -2.08 -5.55 -5.96
N CYS A 374 -1.69 -4.89 -4.87
CA CYS A 374 -0.68 -3.82 -4.87
C CYS A 374 0.68 -4.35 -5.38
N ALA A 375 1.10 -5.55 -4.96
CA ALA A 375 2.35 -6.15 -5.42
C ALA A 375 2.31 -6.49 -6.92
N PHE A 376 1.18 -6.97 -7.45
CA PHE A 376 1.02 -7.12 -8.90
C PHE A 376 1.10 -5.79 -9.64
N SER A 377 0.50 -4.73 -9.09
CA SER A 377 0.63 -3.38 -9.66
C SER A 377 2.08 -2.89 -9.65
N CYS A 378 2.86 -3.20 -8.60
CA CYS A 378 4.30 -2.96 -8.57
C CYS A 378 5.02 -3.66 -9.72
N ALA A 379 4.73 -4.94 -9.92
CA ALA A 379 5.37 -5.74 -10.96
C ALA A 379 5.05 -5.22 -12.37
N ILE A 380 3.82 -4.77 -12.60
CA ILE A 380 3.40 -4.17 -13.89
C ILE A 380 4.13 -2.84 -14.15
N LEU A 381 4.31 -2.01 -13.11
CA LEU A 381 4.94 -0.69 -13.24
C LEU A 381 6.47 -0.75 -13.25
N SER A 382 7.06 -1.87 -12.85
CA SER A 382 8.51 -2.02 -12.76
C SER A 382 9.10 -2.62 -14.06
N PRO A 383 10.13 -1.99 -14.66
CA PRO A 383 10.77 -2.52 -15.85
C PRO A 383 11.58 -3.80 -15.59
N VAL A 384 11.81 -4.16 -14.32
CA VAL A 384 12.60 -5.34 -13.93
C VAL A 384 11.80 -6.63 -14.03
N PHE A 385 10.47 -6.55 -13.83
CA PHE A 385 9.61 -7.72 -13.84
C PHE A 385 8.99 -7.95 -15.21
N LYS A 386 9.10 -9.17 -15.71
CA LYS A 386 8.35 -9.62 -16.89
C LYS A 386 7.05 -10.26 -16.42
N VAL A 387 6.01 -9.47 -16.30
CA VAL A 387 4.64 -9.93 -16.01
C VAL A 387 3.80 -9.88 -17.28
N ARG A 388 2.72 -10.66 -17.27
CA ARG A 388 1.72 -10.59 -18.33
C ARG A 388 1.11 -9.18 -18.40
N ASP A 389 0.99 -8.63 -19.59
CA ASP A 389 0.29 -7.37 -19.80
C ASP A 389 -1.13 -7.46 -19.27
N PHE A 390 -1.48 -6.53 -18.40
CA PHE A 390 -2.79 -6.44 -17.79
C PHE A 390 -3.16 -4.97 -17.57
N ALA A 391 -4.08 -4.47 -18.39
CA ALA A 391 -4.55 -3.10 -18.30
C ALA A 391 -5.52 -2.94 -17.12
N VAL A 392 -5.35 -1.87 -16.36
CA VAL A 392 -6.19 -1.53 -15.21
C VAL A 392 -6.86 -0.19 -15.45
N GLN A 393 -8.16 -0.21 -15.74
CA GLN A 393 -8.98 0.97 -15.92
C GLN A 393 -9.84 1.17 -14.67
N ASP A 394 -9.51 2.22 -13.90
CA ASP A 394 -10.29 2.67 -12.75
C ASP A 394 -11.22 3.82 -13.13
N ILE A 395 -11.99 4.37 -12.21
CA ILE A 395 -12.97 5.42 -12.47
C ILE A 395 -12.83 6.63 -11.55
N VAL A 396 -13.27 7.79 -12.05
CA VAL A 396 -13.50 8.99 -11.25
C VAL A 396 -14.73 8.79 -10.37
N ASN A 397 -14.58 8.89 -9.05
CA ASN A 397 -15.68 8.69 -8.11
C ASN A 397 -16.54 9.96 -7.90
N TYR A 398 -15.93 11.14 -7.97
CA TYR A 398 -16.59 12.42 -7.79
C TYR A 398 -16.38 13.32 -9.01
N PRO A 399 -17.42 13.96 -9.56
CA PRO A 399 -17.26 14.84 -10.71
C PRO A 399 -16.43 16.08 -10.34
N ILE A 400 -15.52 16.45 -11.26
CA ILE A 400 -14.60 17.59 -11.08
C ILE A 400 -14.98 18.70 -12.04
N GLU A 401 -15.16 19.90 -11.50
CA GLU A 401 -15.48 21.13 -12.19
C GLU A 401 -14.30 22.09 -12.13
N PHE A 402 -14.04 22.76 -13.24
CA PHE A 402 -13.18 23.93 -13.29
C PHE A 402 -14.04 25.19 -13.36
N SER A 403 -13.64 26.23 -12.64
CA SER A 403 -14.22 27.57 -12.71
C SER A 403 -13.12 28.61 -12.96
N TRP A 404 -13.51 29.72 -13.57
CA TRP A 404 -12.62 30.83 -13.92
C TRP A 404 -13.37 32.15 -13.92
N GLU A 405 -12.63 33.25 -13.84
CA GLU A 405 -13.19 34.59 -13.97
C GLU A 405 -13.59 34.86 -15.43
N LYS A 406 -14.72 35.51 -15.60
CA LYS A 406 -15.27 35.91 -16.90
C LYS A 406 -14.35 36.95 -17.54
N ASP A 407 -14.05 36.78 -18.81
CA ASP A 407 -13.36 37.81 -19.59
C ASP A 407 -14.35 38.92 -19.98
N VAL A 408 -13.97 40.17 -19.74
CA VAL A 408 -14.81 41.36 -20.00
C VAL A 408 -15.19 41.46 -21.47
N ASP A 409 -14.32 41.02 -22.36
CA ASP A 409 -14.51 41.08 -23.81
C ASP A 409 -15.35 39.92 -24.37
N ILE A 410 -15.71 38.91 -23.52
CA ILE A 410 -16.53 37.76 -23.91
C ILE A 410 -17.77 37.66 -23.01
N PRO A 411 -18.83 38.47 -23.31
CA PRO A 411 -19.98 38.62 -22.43
C PRO A 411 -20.81 37.35 -22.23
N ASP A 412 -20.81 36.41 -23.18
CA ASP A 412 -21.58 35.16 -23.13
C ASP A 412 -20.69 33.95 -22.72
N GLU A 413 -19.55 34.17 -22.07
CA GLU A 413 -18.67 33.11 -21.61
C GLU A 413 -19.27 32.36 -20.41
N ASP A 414 -19.29 31.03 -20.48
CA ASP A 414 -19.49 30.18 -19.31
C ASP A 414 -18.28 30.29 -18.39
N THR A 415 -18.52 30.39 -17.09
CA THR A 415 -17.46 30.55 -16.09
C THR A 415 -17.12 29.27 -15.32
N SER A 416 -17.79 28.17 -15.64
CA SER A 416 -17.54 26.85 -15.06
C SER A 416 -17.82 25.73 -16.06
N LEU A 417 -17.12 24.59 -15.88
CA LEU A 417 -17.32 23.40 -16.67
C LEU A 417 -16.97 22.15 -15.85
N THR A 418 -17.88 21.18 -15.82
CA THR A 418 -17.56 19.82 -15.33
C THR A 418 -16.75 19.09 -16.41
N VAL A 419 -15.44 18.90 -16.13
CA VAL A 419 -14.49 18.31 -17.09
C VAL A 419 -14.40 16.80 -16.92
N PHE A 420 -14.39 16.33 -15.68
CA PHE A 420 -14.34 14.89 -15.38
C PHE A 420 -15.64 14.49 -14.67
N ASN A 421 -16.45 13.71 -15.34
CA ASN A 421 -17.69 13.19 -14.79
C ASN A 421 -17.44 11.93 -13.94
N LYS A 422 -18.34 11.66 -12.99
CA LYS A 422 -18.36 10.37 -12.26
C LYS A 422 -18.41 9.22 -13.28
N GLY A 423 -17.56 8.20 -13.07
CA GLY A 423 -17.44 7.05 -13.98
C GLY A 423 -16.51 7.26 -15.20
N ASN A 424 -15.90 8.45 -15.39
CA ASN A 424 -14.84 8.58 -16.37
C ASN A 424 -13.66 7.68 -16.02
N ILE A 425 -13.06 7.05 -17.03
CA ILE A 425 -11.91 6.15 -16.87
C ILE A 425 -10.69 6.92 -16.35
N LEU A 426 -9.92 6.30 -15.49
CA LEU A 426 -8.64 6.78 -14.96
C LEU A 426 -7.47 5.89 -15.45
N PRO A 427 -6.33 6.50 -15.79
CA PRO A 427 -6.03 7.94 -15.87
C PRO A 427 -6.74 8.60 -17.06
N SER A 428 -7.10 9.88 -16.92
CA SER A 428 -7.79 10.64 -17.97
C SER A 428 -7.15 11.99 -18.20
N THR A 429 -6.99 12.36 -19.47
CA THR A 429 -6.46 13.66 -19.89
C THR A 429 -7.51 14.38 -20.72
N LYS A 430 -7.69 15.68 -20.44
CA LYS A 430 -8.57 16.58 -21.18
C LYS A 430 -7.84 17.86 -21.53
N ILE A 431 -8.09 18.37 -22.73
CA ILE A 431 -7.53 19.66 -23.17
C ILE A 431 -8.63 20.72 -23.06
N LEU A 432 -8.37 21.76 -22.28
CA LEU A 432 -9.24 22.91 -22.11
C LEU A 432 -8.70 24.04 -22.99
N THR A 433 -9.55 24.65 -23.80
CA THR A 433 -9.17 25.74 -24.70
C THR A 433 -9.78 27.03 -24.22
N PHE A 434 -8.95 28.07 -24.01
CA PHE A 434 -9.34 29.40 -23.58
C PHE A 434 -8.85 30.45 -24.57
N TYR A 435 -9.66 31.52 -24.72
CA TYR A 435 -9.30 32.73 -25.47
C TYR A 435 -9.03 33.82 -24.45
N ARG A 436 -7.78 34.30 -24.32
CA ARG A 436 -7.41 35.27 -23.28
C ARG A 436 -6.43 36.31 -23.80
N LYS A 437 -6.53 37.52 -23.24
CA LYS A 437 -5.60 38.67 -23.49
C LYS A 437 -4.57 38.83 -22.39
N GLN A 438 -4.84 38.28 -21.21
CA GLN A 438 -4.00 38.45 -20.00
C GLN A 438 -3.97 37.13 -19.20
N PRO A 439 -2.97 37.02 -18.27
CA PRO A 439 -2.92 35.90 -17.34
C PRO A 439 -4.24 35.71 -16.59
N PHE A 440 -4.59 34.48 -16.30
CA PHE A 440 -5.84 34.11 -15.63
C PHE A 440 -5.66 32.89 -14.71
N ASP A 441 -6.61 32.74 -13.79
CA ASP A 441 -6.64 31.66 -12.84
C ASP A 441 -7.77 30.67 -13.15
N LEU A 442 -7.50 29.39 -12.90
CA LEU A 442 -8.47 28.32 -12.91
C LEU A 442 -8.57 27.76 -11.50
N GLU A 443 -9.78 27.58 -10.99
CA GLU A 443 -10.02 26.87 -9.76
C GLU A 443 -10.69 25.53 -10.07
N ALA A 444 -10.11 24.44 -9.58
CA ALA A 444 -10.67 23.12 -9.67
C ALA A 444 -11.34 22.74 -8.35
N ARG A 445 -12.56 22.22 -8.43
CA ARG A 445 -13.33 21.76 -7.26
C ARG A 445 -14.20 20.57 -7.63
N TYR A 446 -14.68 19.88 -6.61
CA TYR A 446 -15.72 18.88 -6.80
C TYR A 446 -17.06 19.55 -7.10
N ALA A 447 -17.72 19.12 -8.18
CA ALA A 447 -18.99 19.71 -8.64
C ALA A 447 -20.17 19.43 -7.71
N LYS A 448 -20.06 18.38 -6.86
CA LYS A 448 -21.11 17.96 -5.92
C LYS A 448 -20.54 17.83 -4.51
N PRO A 449 -20.45 18.92 -3.74
CA PRO A 449 -19.87 18.91 -2.39
C PRO A 449 -20.62 18.00 -1.41
N ASP A 450 -21.92 17.85 -1.56
CA ASP A 450 -22.76 17.03 -0.69
C ASP A 450 -22.51 15.52 -0.80
N GLU A 451 -21.90 15.07 -1.92
CA GLU A 451 -21.52 13.67 -2.12
C GLU A 451 -20.16 13.34 -1.50
N LEU A 452 -19.39 14.35 -1.03
CA LEU A 452 -18.06 14.14 -0.47
C LEU A 452 -18.13 13.48 0.92
N PRO A 453 -17.10 12.69 1.28
CA PRO A 453 -17.04 12.00 2.56
C PRO A 453 -16.85 13.00 3.73
N GLY A 454 -17.74 12.98 4.70
CA GLY A 454 -17.74 13.94 5.81
C GLY A 454 -18.16 15.34 5.33
N LYS A 455 -17.48 16.36 5.80
CA LYS A 455 -17.60 17.75 5.32
C LYS A 455 -16.27 18.22 4.74
N MET A 456 -15.67 17.40 3.88
CA MET A 456 -14.43 17.77 3.24
C MET A 456 -14.62 18.95 2.30
N SER A 457 -13.59 19.81 2.23
CA SER A 457 -13.59 20.93 1.30
C SER A 457 -13.72 20.42 -0.15
N PRO A 458 -14.60 21.04 -0.95
CA PRO A 458 -14.68 20.72 -2.37
C PRO A 458 -13.49 21.23 -3.18
N PHE A 459 -12.64 22.08 -2.61
CA PHE A 459 -11.46 22.65 -3.26
C PHE A 459 -10.42 21.56 -3.56
N ILE A 460 -9.92 21.55 -4.81
CA ILE A 460 -8.86 20.63 -5.28
C ILE A 460 -7.57 21.41 -5.50
N GLY A 461 -7.66 22.54 -6.23
CA GLY A 461 -6.49 23.35 -6.53
C GLY A 461 -6.81 24.60 -7.35
N ARG A 462 -5.88 25.56 -7.30
CA ARG A 462 -5.89 26.78 -8.11
C ARG A 462 -4.67 26.75 -9.04
N PHE A 463 -4.89 27.01 -10.31
CA PHE A 463 -3.87 26.94 -11.35
C PHE A 463 -3.78 28.29 -12.05
N SER A 464 -2.70 29.02 -11.79
CA SER A 464 -2.46 30.35 -12.39
C SER A 464 -1.69 30.19 -13.69
N VAL A 465 -2.30 30.58 -14.80
CA VAL A 465 -1.71 30.57 -16.15
C VAL A 465 -1.01 31.89 -16.40
N LYS A 466 0.31 31.85 -16.54
CA LYS A 466 1.17 33.03 -16.76
C LYS A 466 1.62 33.13 -18.21
N GLY A 467 2.17 34.28 -18.58
CA GLY A 467 2.75 34.50 -19.92
C GLY A 467 1.74 34.74 -21.05
N VAL A 468 0.45 34.85 -20.72
CA VAL A 468 -0.60 35.17 -21.67
C VAL A 468 -0.50 36.65 -22.06
N LYS A 469 -0.45 36.93 -23.37
CA LYS A 469 -0.39 38.29 -23.93
C LYS A 469 -1.32 38.37 -25.14
N ALA A 470 -1.95 39.52 -25.33
CA ALA A 470 -2.76 39.72 -26.54
C ALA A 470 -1.88 39.60 -27.79
N ASP A 471 -2.35 38.88 -28.81
CA ASP A 471 -1.73 38.91 -30.13
C ASP A 471 -2.17 40.19 -30.84
N PRO A 472 -1.21 41.05 -31.31
CA PRO A 472 -1.57 42.25 -32.04
C PRO A 472 -2.43 42.05 -33.29
N LYS A 473 -2.41 40.84 -33.85
CA LYS A 473 -3.20 40.48 -35.06
C LYS A 473 -4.55 39.81 -34.75
N MET A 474 -4.64 39.09 -33.64
CA MET A 474 -5.80 38.26 -33.32
C MET A 474 -6.59 38.70 -32.08
N GLU A 475 -6.15 39.74 -31.37
CA GLU A 475 -6.72 40.27 -30.13
C GLU A 475 -6.68 39.28 -28.94
N PHE A 476 -6.80 37.98 -29.18
CA PHE A 476 -6.79 36.92 -28.16
C PHE A 476 -5.69 35.89 -28.44
N MET A 477 -5.05 35.41 -27.39
CA MET A 477 -4.20 34.24 -27.43
C MET A 477 -5.06 32.98 -27.23
N ILE A 478 -4.90 31.98 -28.09
CA ILE A 478 -5.57 30.68 -27.95
C ILE A 478 -4.74 29.81 -27.03
N CYS A 479 -5.16 29.70 -25.76
CA CYS A 479 -4.48 28.96 -24.72
C CYS A 479 -5.07 27.54 -24.62
N LYS A 480 -4.22 26.52 -24.69
CA LYS A 480 -4.60 25.12 -24.48
C LYS A 480 -3.96 24.58 -23.21
N LEU A 481 -4.77 24.09 -22.28
CA LEU A 481 -4.32 23.59 -20.98
C LEU A 481 -4.62 22.10 -20.87
N LYS A 482 -3.61 21.32 -20.54
CA LYS A 482 -3.71 19.86 -20.37
C LYS A 482 -4.06 19.54 -18.93
N ALA A 483 -5.34 19.33 -18.62
CA ALA A 483 -5.80 18.86 -17.33
C ALA A 483 -5.80 17.32 -17.29
N ARG A 484 -5.25 16.73 -16.23
CA ARG A 484 -5.14 15.28 -16.09
C ARG A 484 -5.46 14.83 -14.68
N VAL A 485 -6.32 13.82 -14.57
CA VAL A 485 -6.40 12.98 -13.37
C VAL A 485 -5.48 11.78 -13.61
N ASN A 486 -4.41 11.70 -12.81
CA ASN A 486 -3.32 10.75 -13.00
C ASN A 486 -3.61 9.36 -12.39
N ILE A 487 -2.63 8.45 -12.43
CA ILE A 487 -2.74 7.08 -11.89
C ILE A 487 -2.90 7.02 -10.36
N HIS A 488 -2.62 8.13 -9.64
CA HIS A 488 -2.88 8.24 -8.20
C HIS A 488 -4.32 8.70 -7.91
N GLY A 489 -5.08 9.07 -8.96
CA GLY A 489 -6.41 9.66 -8.80
C GLY A 489 -6.38 11.11 -8.33
N VAL A 490 -5.28 11.84 -8.54
CA VAL A 490 -5.14 13.28 -8.22
C VAL A 490 -5.13 14.11 -9.49
N LEU A 491 -5.74 15.32 -9.40
CA LEU A 491 -5.86 16.24 -10.50
C LEU A 491 -4.64 17.16 -10.58
N ASN A 492 -4.11 17.35 -11.79
CA ASN A 492 -3.12 18.37 -12.12
C ASN A 492 -3.42 19.01 -13.46
N VAL A 493 -3.00 20.26 -13.64
CA VAL A 493 -2.84 20.90 -14.95
C VAL A 493 -1.35 20.78 -15.31
N GLU A 494 -1.04 19.75 -16.11
CA GLU A 494 0.34 19.32 -16.37
C GLU A 494 1.13 20.30 -17.24
N SER A 495 0.44 20.91 -18.22
CA SER A 495 1.07 21.85 -19.14
C SER A 495 0.06 22.81 -19.76
N GLY A 496 0.53 24.00 -20.09
CA GLY A 496 -0.18 24.99 -20.89
C GLY A 496 0.67 25.35 -22.10
N TYR A 497 0.01 25.59 -23.23
CA TYR A 497 0.67 26.09 -24.43
C TYR A 497 -0.33 26.94 -25.24
N TYR A 498 0.19 27.79 -26.12
CA TYR A 498 -0.66 28.54 -27.01
C TYR A 498 -0.47 28.11 -28.46
N VAL A 499 -1.52 28.30 -29.24
CA VAL A 499 -1.56 27.93 -30.66
C VAL A 499 -1.99 29.13 -31.50
N GLU A 500 -1.56 29.15 -32.77
CA GLU A 500 -1.99 30.08 -33.77
C GLU A 500 -2.57 29.30 -34.96
N ASP A 501 -3.62 29.88 -35.59
CA ASP A 501 -4.19 29.32 -36.84
C ASP A 501 -3.24 29.61 -37.99
N GLN A 502 -2.67 28.59 -38.60
CA GLN A 502 -1.88 28.69 -39.83
C GLN A 502 -2.62 28.00 -40.98
N GLU A 503 -2.64 28.65 -42.15
CA GLU A 503 -3.12 28.01 -43.38
C GLU A 503 -2.02 27.09 -43.88
N VAL A 504 -2.29 25.78 -43.87
CA VAL A 504 -1.39 24.74 -44.40
C VAL A 504 -2.08 24.13 -45.63
N GLU A 505 -1.32 24.07 -46.74
CA GLU A 505 -1.79 23.34 -47.91
C GLU A 505 -1.56 21.84 -47.67
N GLU A 506 -2.64 21.07 -47.51
CA GLU A 506 -2.58 19.60 -47.42
C GLU A 506 -2.91 18.96 -48.77
N GLU A 507 -2.05 18.03 -49.18
CA GLU A 507 -2.34 17.16 -50.34
C GLU A 507 -3.51 16.23 -49.98
N ILE A 508 -4.51 16.15 -50.87
CA ILE A 508 -5.66 15.26 -50.71
C ILE A 508 -5.16 13.83 -50.96
N LYS A 509 -4.86 13.09 -49.88
CA LYS A 509 -4.70 11.64 -49.94
C LYS A 509 -6.06 10.99 -49.70
N GLU A 510 -6.47 10.13 -50.66
CA GLU A 510 -7.63 9.26 -50.43
C GLU A 510 -7.40 8.37 -49.23
N GLU A 511 -8.21 8.57 -48.16
CA GLU A 511 -8.15 7.80 -46.94
C GLU A 511 -8.59 6.35 -47.18
N LYS A 512 -7.64 5.41 -47.06
CA LYS A 512 -7.95 4.04 -46.65
C LYS A 512 -8.18 4.04 -45.15
N LYS A 513 -9.36 3.61 -44.71
CA LYS A 513 -9.71 3.40 -43.30
C LYS A 513 -8.77 2.37 -42.68
N GLU A 514 -7.84 2.80 -41.86
CA GLU A 514 -7.12 1.98 -40.88
C GLU A 514 -7.24 2.64 -39.51
N GLY A 515 -7.52 1.80 -38.53
CA GLY A 515 -7.64 1.84 -37.08
C GLY A 515 -7.46 3.15 -36.32
N GLU A 516 -8.44 3.45 -35.52
CA GLU A 516 -8.44 4.56 -34.57
C GLU A 516 -7.33 4.37 -33.48
N ASP A 517 -6.24 5.11 -33.64
CA ASP A 517 -5.36 5.43 -32.49
C ASP A 517 -6.11 6.39 -31.55
N LYS A 518 -6.08 6.05 -30.26
CA LYS A 518 -6.67 6.86 -29.15
C LYS A 518 -6.03 8.25 -29.14
N LYS A 519 -6.62 9.20 -29.83
CA LYS A 519 -6.29 10.62 -29.71
C LYS A 519 -6.84 11.17 -28.39
N ASP A 520 -6.03 11.91 -27.67
CA ASP A 520 -6.46 12.72 -26.52
C ASP A 520 -7.72 13.52 -26.92
N ALA A 521 -8.83 13.27 -26.19
CA ALA A 521 -10.10 13.91 -26.53
C ALA A 521 -10.02 15.41 -26.25
N ASP A 522 -10.02 16.21 -27.31
CA ASP A 522 -10.15 17.68 -27.24
C ASP A 522 -11.58 18.00 -26.80
N VAL A 523 -11.76 18.44 -25.55
CA VAL A 523 -13.03 18.97 -25.08
C VAL A 523 -13.10 20.42 -25.54
N SER A 524 -13.50 20.62 -26.78
CA SER A 524 -13.91 21.96 -27.26
C SER A 524 -15.11 22.40 -26.42
N LEU A 525 -14.93 23.45 -25.66
CA LEU A 525 -16.02 24.16 -24.96
C LEU A 525 -16.95 24.74 -26.02
N GLY A 526 -17.96 23.96 -26.39
CA GLY A 526 -18.89 24.33 -27.45
C GLY A 526 -19.59 25.68 -27.26
N SER A 527 -19.74 26.13 -26.01
CA SER A 527 -20.27 27.44 -25.63
C SER A 527 -19.26 28.58 -25.83
N ILE A 528 -18.00 28.41 -25.42
CA ILE A 528 -16.94 29.43 -25.64
C ILE A 528 -16.61 29.53 -27.11
N SER A 529 -16.54 28.41 -27.82
CA SER A 529 -16.36 28.40 -29.30
C SER A 529 -17.53 29.08 -30.02
N ARG A 530 -18.80 28.89 -29.59
CA ARG A 530 -19.96 29.58 -30.11
C ARG A 530 -19.97 31.08 -29.77
N ALA A 531 -19.68 31.45 -28.49
CA ALA A 531 -19.62 32.83 -28.08
C ALA A 531 -18.53 33.59 -28.83
N PHE A 532 -17.36 32.97 -29.03
CA PHE A 532 -16.26 33.57 -29.82
C PHE A 532 -16.56 33.63 -31.30
N SER A 533 -17.22 32.63 -31.90
CA SER A 533 -17.68 32.66 -33.27
C SER A 533 -18.72 33.75 -33.49
N ASN A 534 -19.64 33.94 -32.55
CA ASN A 534 -20.65 35.01 -32.59
C ASN A 534 -20.00 36.39 -32.39
N TYR A 535 -18.97 36.51 -31.55
CA TYR A 535 -18.19 37.73 -31.37
C TYR A 535 -17.41 38.10 -32.62
N LYS A 536 -16.69 37.12 -33.23
CA LYS A 536 -16.01 37.31 -34.52
C LYS A 536 -16.96 37.73 -35.63
N GLN A 537 -18.14 37.19 -35.65
CA GLN A 537 -19.20 37.55 -36.63
C GLN A 537 -19.76 38.97 -36.35
N LYS A 538 -19.91 39.36 -35.10
CA LYS A 538 -20.27 40.75 -34.69
C LYS A 538 -19.15 41.76 -34.98
N LEU A 539 -17.89 41.37 -34.86
CA LEU A 539 -16.75 42.23 -35.18
C LEU A 539 -16.60 42.43 -36.71
N SER A 540 -16.74 41.33 -37.48
CA SER A 540 -16.70 41.40 -38.95
C SER A 540 -17.85 42.20 -39.51
N SER A 541 -19.05 42.15 -38.87
CA SER A 541 -20.21 42.97 -39.28
C SER A 541 -20.08 44.46 -38.89
N LYS A 542 -19.25 44.81 -37.89
CA LYS A 542 -18.91 46.18 -37.52
C LYS A 542 -17.82 46.80 -38.40
N LEU A 543 -16.95 46.01 -39.00
CA LEU A 543 -15.85 46.45 -39.88
C LEU A 543 -16.25 46.45 -41.36
N SER A 544 -17.33 45.76 -41.77
CA SER A 544 -17.90 45.80 -43.09
C SER A 544 -19.18 46.64 -43.08
N GLY A 545 -19.03 47.96 -42.98
CA GLY A 545 -20.11 48.88 -43.35
C GLY A 545 -20.38 48.77 -44.87
N SER A 546 -21.62 48.43 -45.20
CA SER A 546 -22.33 48.55 -46.45
C SER A 546 -22.38 47.30 -47.38
N SER A 547 -23.65 47.08 -47.67
CA SER A 547 -24.36 46.52 -48.83
C SER A 547 -24.60 45.01 -48.90
N ALA A 548 -25.94 44.79 -48.90
CA ALA A 548 -26.59 43.54 -49.26
C ALA A 548 -26.28 43.09 -50.70
N GLY A 549 -26.23 41.81 -50.87
CA GLY A 549 -26.21 41.14 -52.18
C GLY A 549 -26.01 39.64 -52.03
N GLY A 550 -27.09 38.88 -52.00
CA GLY A 550 -27.04 37.44 -52.13
C GLY A 550 -26.53 37.04 -53.47
N HIS A 551 -25.76 35.99 -53.52
CA HIS A 551 -25.69 35.09 -54.68
C HIS A 551 -25.22 33.74 -54.26
N ASP A 552 -26.06 32.76 -54.56
CA ASP A 552 -25.74 31.34 -54.68
C ASP A 552 -24.53 31.14 -55.61
N ALA A 553 -23.56 30.40 -55.19
CA ALA A 553 -22.49 29.96 -56.09
C ALA A 553 -22.66 28.48 -56.37
N MET A 554 -23.11 28.23 -57.60
CA MET A 554 -23.10 26.94 -58.28
C MET A 554 -21.67 26.38 -58.41
N ASP A 555 -21.57 25.09 -58.20
CA ASP A 555 -20.48 24.24 -58.67
C ASP A 555 -20.20 24.45 -60.16
N THR A 556 -18.96 24.75 -60.52
CA THR A 556 -18.42 24.59 -61.81
C THR A 556 -17.17 23.75 -61.81
N ASP A 557 -17.30 22.53 -62.31
CA ASP A 557 -16.19 21.67 -62.72
C ASP A 557 -15.33 22.38 -63.76
N GLU A 558 -14.08 22.72 -63.46
CA GLU A 558 -13.02 22.94 -64.42
C GLU A 558 -11.83 22.05 -64.13
N LYS A 559 -11.58 21.10 -64.97
CA LYS A 559 -10.37 20.27 -65.02
C LYS A 559 -9.20 21.15 -65.44
N ASN A 560 -8.19 21.32 -64.53
CA ASN A 560 -6.87 21.77 -64.91
C ASN A 560 -5.99 20.58 -65.30
N GLN A 561 -5.54 20.59 -66.57
CA GLN A 561 -4.46 19.75 -67.10
C GLN A 561 -3.13 20.29 -66.58
N ASP A 562 -2.67 19.80 -65.47
CA ASP A 562 -1.24 19.72 -65.08
C ASP A 562 -1.16 18.82 -63.83
N GLY A 563 -0.38 17.75 -63.91
CA GLY A 563 -0.30 16.65 -62.94
C GLY A 563 0.30 17.01 -61.61
N LYS A 564 -0.23 18.03 -60.90
CA LYS A 564 0.07 18.34 -59.54
C LYS A 564 -1.06 17.88 -58.62
N PRO A 565 -0.76 17.28 -57.47
CA PRO A 565 -1.77 16.86 -56.49
C PRO A 565 -2.62 18.05 -56.05
N LYS A 566 -3.96 17.86 -56.00
CA LYS A 566 -4.88 18.88 -55.49
C LYS A 566 -4.59 19.15 -54.02
N THR A 567 -4.15 20.36 -53.68
CA THR A 567 -3.98 20.84 -52.33
C THR A 567 -5.22 21.58 -51.85
N ARG A 568 -5.68 21.27 -50.63
CA ARG A 568 -6.74 22.01 -49.94
C ARG A 568 -6.10 22.89 -48.86
N LYS A 569 -6.41 24.18 -48.84
CA LYS A 569 -6.01 25.06 -47.72
C LYS A 569 -6.84 24.71 -46.50
N VAL A 570 -6.20 24.11 -45.51
CA VAL A 570 -6.80 23.77 -44.21
C VAL A 570 -6.21 24.68 -43.15
N LYS A 571 -7.06 25.32 -42.33
CA LYS A 571 -6.57 26.04 -41.13
C LYS A 571 -6.20 25.03 -40.07
N LYS A 572 -4.90 24.91 -39.77
CA LYS A 572 -4.34 24.01 -38.74
C LYS A 572 -3.82 24.82 -37.60
N GLN A 573 -4.17 24.41 -36.34
CA GLN A 573 -3.64 25.02 -35.15
C GLN A 573 -2.21 24.52 -34.88
N VAL A 574 -1.24 25.45 -34.91
CA VAL A 574 0.18 25.13 -34.68
C VAL A 574 0.60 25.65 -33.33
N ARG A 575 1.21 24.77 -32.49
CA ARG A 575 1.79 25.16 -31.19
C ARG A 575 2.95 26.12 -31.39
N LYS A 576 2.94 27.25 -30.68
CA LYS A 576 3.95 28.32 -30.77
C LYS A 576 4.84 28.44 -29.54
N GLY A 577 4.32 28.16 -28.37
CA GLY A 577 5.09 28.25 -27.13
C GLY A 577 4.35 27.74 -25.93
N ASP A 578 5.10 27.62 -24.81
CA ASP A 578 4.58 27.13 -23.55
C ASP A 578 4.08 28.27 -22.67
N LEU A 579 3.06 27.99 -21.87
CA LEU A 579 2.50 28.87 -20.86
C LEU A 579 2.88 28.33 -19.48
N PRO A 580 3.65 29.06 -18.66
CA PRO A 580 3.95 28.66 -17.30
C PRO A 580 2.68 28.57 -16.46
N ILE A 581 2.55 27.49 -15.68
CA ILE A 581 1.43 27.26 -14.76
C ILE A 581 1.98 27.19 -13.34
N VAL A 582 1.40 27.97 -12.43
CA VAL A 582 1.68 27.90 -11.00
C VAL A 582 0.48 27.22 -10.34
N ALA A 583 0.72 26.05 -9.73
CA ALA A 583 -0.29 25.28 -9.06
C ALA A 583 -0.29 25.52 -7.55
N GLY A 584 -1.44 25.87 -6.99
CA GLY A 584 -1.72 25.90 -5.55
C GLY A 584 -2.69 24.77 -5.21
N VAL A 585 -2.18 23.67 -4.70
CA VAL A 585 -2.93 22.46 -4.33
C VAL A 585 -2.79 22.17 -2.84
N THR A 586 -3.54 21.19 -2.33
CA THR A 586 -3.54 20.84 -0.89
C THR A 586 -2.28 20.07 -0.43
N SER A 587 -1.37 19.72 -1.34
CA SER A 587 -0.08 19.10 -1.00
C SER A 587 0.82 20.09 -0.24
N LEU A 588 1.66 19.58 0.65
CA LEU A 588 2.70 20.36 1.30
C LEU A 588 3.70 20.87 0.26
N ASP A 589 4.23 22.08 0.47
CA ASP A 589 5.31 22.57 -0.37
C ASP A 589 6.62 21.78 -0.15
N THR A 590 7.54 21.87 -1.11
CA THR A 590 8.79 21.10 -1.09
C THR A 590 9.65 21.40 0.14
N ASN A 591 9.70 22.67 0.60
CA ASN A 591 10.50 23.04 1.76
C ASN A 591 9.91 22.46 3.03
N ALA A 592 8.59 22.52 3.20
CA ALA A 592 7.90 21.90 4.34
C ALA A 592 8.13 20.38 4.35
N LYS A 593 8.02 19.70 3.20
CA LYS A 593 8.30 18.25 3.11
C LYS A 593 9.74 17.91 3.48
N ASN A 594 10.71 18.67 2.99
CA ASN A 594 12.12 18.46 3.32
C ASN A 594 12.39 18.63 4.82
N LEU A 595 11.86 19.69 5.43
CA LEU A 595 11.98 19.91 6.88
C LEU A 595 11.38 18.75 7.71
N LEU A 596 10.21 18.26 7.29
CA LEU A 596 9.56 17.13 7.96
C LEU A 596 10.32 15.83 7.73
N ALA A 597 10.92 15.63 6.56
CA ALA A 597 11.77 14.46 6.27
C ALA A 597 13.07 14.48 7.09
N GLU A 598 13.68 15.65 7.28
CA GLU A 598 14.85 15.81 8.16
C GLU A 598 14.49 15.48 9.61
N LYS A 599 13.35 16.00 10.11
CA LYS A 599 12.85 15.69 11.45
C LYS A 599 12.58 14.18 11.60
N GLU A 600 11.94 13.55 10.62
CA GLU A 600 11.68 12.11 10.64
C GLU A 600 12.98 11.29 10.64
N ALA A 601 13.96 11.66 9.83
CA ALA A 601 15.26 11.01 9.79
C ALA A 601 15.99 11.12 11.13
N GLN A 602 15.92 12.28 11.79
CA GLN A 602 16.48 12.48 13.12
C GLN A 602 15.80 11.57 14.15
N MET A 603 14.47 11.55 14.20
CA MET A 603 13.71 10.69 15.12
C MET A 603 14.00 9.20 14.88
N MET A 604 14.16 8.76 13.63
CA MET A 604 14.57 7.40 13.30
C MET A 604 15.97 7.06 13.80
N MET A 605 16.92 8.00 13.76
CA MET A 605 18.27 7.81 14.29
C MET A 605 18.24 7.69 15.83
N GLU A 606 17.42 8.50 16.48
CA GLU A 606 17.21 8.44 17.94
C GLU A 606 16.60 7.11 18.36
N ASP A 607 15.53 6.66 17.68
CA ASP A 607 14.90 5.35 17.91
C ASP A 607 15.90 4.20 17.74
N LYS A 608 16.73 4.26 16.69
CA LYS A 608 17.76 3.25 16.44
C LYS A 608 18.82 3.24 17.52
N LEU A 609 19.25 4.41 18.00
CA LEU A 609 20.23 4.50 19.08
C LEU A 609 19.70 3.84 20.37
N VAL A 610 18.42 4.08 20.70
CA VAL A 610 17.77 3.44 21.85
C VAL A 610 17.70 1.92 21.66
N ALA A 611 17.23 1.45 20.49
CA ALA A 611 17.16 0.02 20.21
C ALA A 611 18.54 -0.67 20.27
N ASP A 612 19.57 -0.06 19.67
CA ASP A 612 20.94 -0.57 19.70
C ASP A 612 21.51 -0.59 21.15
N THR A 613 21.09 0.35 21.99
CA THR A 613 21.50 0.43 23.40
C THR A 613 20.86 -0.69 24.21
N ASP A 614 19.55 -0.90 24.04
CA ASP A 614 18.80 -1.99 24.67
C ASP A 614 19.31 -3.37 24.24
N GLU A 615 19.66 -3.51 22.93
CA GLU A 615 20.28 -4.75 22.43
C GLU A 615 21.61 -5.04 23.15
N LYS A 616 22.47 -4.04 23.33
CA LYS A 616 23.76 -4.24 24.05
C LYS A 616 23.59 -4.49 25.54
N LYS A 617 22.56 -3.90 26.17
CA LYS A 617 22.17 -4.23 27.53
C LYS A 617 21.79 -5.71 27.66
N ASN A 618 20.89 -6.17 26.78
CA ASN A 618 20.43 -7.57 26.77
C ASN A 618 21.55 -8.55 26.40
N GLU A 619 22.47 -8.19 25.48
CA GLU A 619 23.66 -9.00 25.18
C GLU A 619 24.56 -9.15 26.39
N LEU A 620 24.79 -8.08 27.15
CA LEU A 620 25.60 -8.14 28.35
C LEU A 620 24.95 -9.02 29.42
N GLU A 621 23.64 -8.86 29.62
CA GLU A 621 22.89 -9.70 30.57
C GLU A 621 22.96 -11.18 30.21
N ALA A 622 22.67 -11.51 28.92
CA ALA A 622 22.74 -12.87 28.41
C ALA A 622 24.16 -13.46 28.56
N TYR A 623 25.19 -12.65 28.26
CA TYR A 623 26.57 -13.08 28.37
C TYR A 623 26.99 -13.39 29.82
N ILE A 624 26.53 -12.59 30.81
CA ILE A 624 26.74 -12.83 32.23
C ILE A 624 26.16 -14.19 32.63
N TYR A 625 24.89 -14.46 32.28
CA TYR A 625 24.25 -15.73 32.64
C TYR A 625 24.86 -16.93 31.89
N GLU A 626 25.15 -16.78 30.59
CA GLU A 626 25.79 -17.83 29.82
C GLU A 626 27.16 -18.20 30.33
N LEU A 627 27.98 -17.19 30.68
CA LEU A 627 29.32 -17.42 31.16
C LEU A 627 29.33 -18.04 32.57
N ARG A 628 28.36 -17.64 33.44
CA ARG A 628 28.17 -18.27 34.74
C ARG A 628 27.88 -19.76 34.63
N ASN A 629 26.96 -20.14 33.73
CA ASN A 629 26.62 -21.54 33.50
C ASN A 629 27.82 -22.33 32.93
N LYS A 630 28.53 -21.73 31.95
CA LYS A 630 29.70 -22.39 31.32
C LYS A 630 30.85 -22.60 32.32
N LEU A 631 30.99 -21.70 33.30
CA LEU A 631 32.05 -21.81 34.30
C LEU A 631 31.88 -23.05 35.19
N ASP A 632 30.63 -23.43 35.42
CA ASP A 632 30.31 -24.60 36.27
C ASP A 632 30.22 -25.91 35.46
N ASP A 633 30.11 -25.84 34.10
CA ASP A 633 30.00 -27.00 33.23
C ASP A 633 31.20 -27.08 32.27
N GLN A 634 31.15 -26.43 31.13
CA GLN A 634 32.09 -26.58 30.00
C GLN A 634 33.52 -26.10 30.33
N TYR A 635 33.64 -25.07 31.18
CA TYR A 635 34.91 -24.44 31.52
C TYR A 635 35.45 -24.92 32.91
N ALA A 636 34.75 -25.86 33.57
CA ALA A 636 35.06 -26.30 34.90
C ALA A 636 36.51 -26.84 35.03
N ASP A 637 36.97 -27.59 34.05
CA ASP A 637 38.32 -28.19 34.01
C ASP A 637 39.41 -27.27 33.44
N PHE A 638 39.01 -26.09 32.91
CA PHE A 638 39.91 -25.16 32.22
C PHE A 638 40.22 -23.90 32.99
N ALA A 639 39.60 -23.74 34.15
CA ALA A 639 39.81 -22.61 35.06
C ALA A 639 40.31 -23.10 36.43
N SER A 640 41.31 -22.44 36.99
CA SER A 640 41.70 -22.65 38.39
C SER A 640 40.62 -22.11 39.32
N ASP A 641 40.59 -22.59 40.57
CA ASP A 641 39.61 -22.11 41.57
C ASP A 641 39.74 -20.61 41.81
N GLU A 642 40.94 -20.06 41.78
CA GLU A 642 41.19 -18.63 41.91
C GLU A 642 40.63 -17.82 40.72
N GLU A 643 40.74 -18.34 39.47
CA GLU A 643 40.16 -17.72 38.26
C GLU A 643 38.63 -17.80 38.28
N LYS A 644 38.06 -18.94 38.75
CA LYS A 644 36.61 -19.11 38.91
C LYS A 644 36.04 -18.10 39.92
N ASP A 645 36.70 -17.97 41.08
CA ASP A 645 36.21 -17.05 42.11
C ASP A 645 36.30 -15.58 41.68
N LYS A 646 37.40 -15.18 41.01
CA LYS A 646 37.55 -13.83 40.49
C LYS A 646 36.48 -13.54 39.38
N LEU A 647 36.26 -14.49 38.49
CA LEU A 647 35.29 -14.31 37.40
C LEU A 647 33.85 -14.30 37.94
N ARG A 648 33.50 -15.19 38.88
CA ARG A 648 32.19 -15.17 39.58
C ARG A 648 31.91 -13.85 40.30
N SER A 649 32.91 -13.34 41.00
CA SER A 649 32.81 -12.04 41.67
C SER A 649 32.57 -10.91 40.66
N LYS A 650 33.29 -10.91 39.53
CA LYS A 650 33.12 -9.91 38.50
C LYS A 650 31.75 -10.02 37.81
N LEU A 651 31.24 -11.25 37.56
CA LEU A 651 29.91 -11.46 36.99
C LEU A 651 28.81 -10.95 37.93
N THR A 652 28.92 -11.20 39.22
CA THR A 652 27.97 -10.68 40.25
C THR A 652 28.01 -9.16 40.31
N GLU A 653 29.21 -8.55 40.41
CA GLU A 653 29.39 -7.09 40.40
C GLU A 653 28.77 -6.46 39.13
N SER A 654 28.96 -7.11 37.97
CA SER A 654 28.43 -6.59 36.72
C SER A 654 26.91 -6.75 36.57
N GLU A 655 26.35 -7.81 37.16
CA GLU A 655 24.90 -8.02 37.25
C GLU A 655 24.24 -6.99 38.17
N ASP A 656 24.80 -6.78 39.39
CA ASP A 656 24.32 -5.76 40.33
C ASP A 656 24.36 -4.37 39.68
N TRP A 657 25.52 -4.04 39.08
CA TRP A 657 25.65 -2.78 38.34
C TRP A 657 24.60 -2.63 37.22
N LEU A 658 24.27 -3.71 36.46
CA LEU A 658 23.34 -3.68 35.34
C LEU A 658 21.92 -3.30 35.77
N TYR A 659 21.50 -3.71 36.95
CA TYR A 659 20.18 -3.44 37.52
C TYR A 659 20.11 -2.20 38.42
N GLU A 660 21.25 -1.63 38.81
CA GLU A 660 21.31 -0.44 39.64
C GLU A 660 21.82 0.78 38.83
N GLU A 661 23.11 1.08 38.88
CA GLU A 661 23.72 2.25 38.24
C GLU A 661 23.75 2.16 36.72
N GLY A 662 23.76 0.96 36.20
CA GLY A 662 23.83 0.64 34.77
C GLY A 662 22.49 0.65 34.03
N GLU A 663 21.35 0.85 34.70
CA GLU A 663 20.03 0.72 34.09
C GLU A 663 19.82 1.65 32.87
N ASP A 664 20.35 2.89 32.99
CA ASP A 664 20.25 3.93 31.96
C ASP A 664 21.62 4.30 31.32
N ALA A 665 22.57 3.36 31.33
CA ALA A 665 23.89 3.60 30.75
C ALA A 665 23.85 3.72 29.21
N THR A 666 24.89 4.30 28.64
CA THR A 666 25.01 4.40 27.18
C THR A 666 25.52 3.09 26.56
N LYS A 667 25.23 2.88 25.26
CA LYS A 667 25.73 1.72 24.49
C LYS A 667 27.23 1.48 24.68
N ALA A 668 28.04 2.54 24.68
CA ALA A 668 29.49 2.42 24.85
C ALA A 668 29.88 1.85 26.20
N VAL A 669 29.15 2.17 27.26
CA VAL A 669 29.40 1.67 28.61
C VAL A 669 29.08 0.18 28.71
N TYR A 670 27.95 -0.28 28.11
CA TYR A 670 27.63 -1.72 28.08
C TYR A 670 28.68 -2.53 27.32
N VAL A 671 29.15 -2.00 26.18
CA VAL A 671 30.24 -2.62 25.42
C VAL A 671 31.52 -2.71 26.21
N ALA A 672 31.92 -1.62 26.90
CA ALA A 672 33.11 -1.61 27.75
C ALA A 672 33.02 -2.62 28.90
N LYS A 673 31.87 -2.72 29.59
CA LYS A 673 31.61 -3.72 30.60
C LYS A 673 31.69 -5.15 30.10
N MET A 674 31.14 -5.40 28.91
CA MET A 674 31.26 -6.71 28.25
C MET A 674 32.72 -7.06 27.91
N ASP A 675 33.49 -6.09 27.42
CA ASP A 675 34.90 -6.28 27.09
C ASP A 675 35.77 -6.54 28.35
N GLU A 676 35.46 -5.91 29.49
CA GLU A 676 36.08 -6.23 30.78
C GLU A 676 35.87 -7.70 31.17
N ILE A 677 34.63 -8.19 31.07
CA ILE A 677 34.30 -9.60 31.36
C ILE A 677 34.98 -10.53 30.38
N ARG A 678 34.98 -10.20 29.08
CA ARG A 678 35.65 -10.97 28.02
C ARG A 678 37.15 -11.07 28.22
N ALA A 679 37.80 -10.00 28.69
CA ALA A 679 39.24 -10.00 29.00
C ALA A 679 39.58 -10.97 30.10
N MET A 680 38.73 -11.09 31.15
CA MET A 680 38.93 -12.03 32.24
C MET A 680 38.60 -13.48 31.84
N ALA A 681 37.55 -13.70 31.05
CA ALA A 681 37.14 -15.02 30.57
C ALA A 681 38.03 -15.57 29.43
N GLY A 682 38.70 -14.68 28.68
CA GLY A 682 39.48 -15.01 27.49
C GLY A 682 40.50 -16.12 27.68
N PRO A 683 41.37 -16.08 28.69
CA PRO A 683 42.35 -17.16 28.93
C PRO A 683 41.70 -18.54 29.17
N ILE A 684 40.57 -18.56 29.88
CA ILE A 684 39.81 -19.78 30.18
C ILE A 684 39.18 -20.32 28.89
N THR A 685 38.51 -19.45 28.16
CA THR A 685 37.87 -19.77 26.87
C THR A 685 38.90 -20.25 25.85
N GLN A 686 40.10 -19.65 25.79
CA GLN A 686 41.16 -20.07 24.89
C GLN A 686 41.64 -21.49 25.18
N ARG A 687 41.91 -21.81 26.48
CA ARG A 687 42.30 -23.16 26.89
C ARG A 687 41.25 -24.22 26.49
N TYR A 688 39.98 -23.88 26.64
CA TYR A 688 38.87 -24.75 26.22
C TYR A 688 38.87 -24.99 24.71
N PHE A 689 38.97 -23.93 23.91
CA PHE A 689 39.01 -24.09 22.46
C PHE A 689 40.28 -24.76 21.94
N ASP A 690 41.44 -24.50 22.54
CA ASP A 690 42.68 -25.17 22.22
C ASP A 690 42.57 -26.70 22.42
N LYS A 691 41.89 -27.11 23.51
CA LYS A 691 41.63 -28.52 23.77
C LYS A 691 40.68 -29.14 22.75
N ILE A 692 39.56 -28.46 22.43
CA ILE A 692 38.63 -28.96 21.39
C ILE A 692 39.32 -29.08 20.05
N GLU A 693 40.15 -28.11 19.68
CA GLU A 693 40.89 -28.17 18.41
C GLU A 693 41.90 -29.28 18.40
N ALA A 694 42.62 -29.49 19.53
CA ALA A 694 43.53 -30.62 19.68
C ALA A 694 42.80 -31.98 19.59
N ASP A 695 41.65 -32.12 20.24
CA ASP A 695 40.82 -33.34 20.19
C ASP A 695 40.25 -33.58 18.77
N ARG A 696 39.87 -32.51 18.07
CA ARG A 696 39.42 -32.59 16.67
C ARG A 696 40.53 -33.03 15.76
N GLN A 697 41.75 -32.48 15.92
CA GLN A 697 42.91 -32.86 15.13
C GLN A 697 43.31 -34.30 15.43
N ALA A 698 43.29 -34.74 16.70
CA ALA A 698 43.54 -36.12 17.10
C ALA A 698 42.53 -37.10 16.50
N LEU A 699 41.24 -36.73 16.51
CA LEU A 699 40.19 -37.53 15.88
C LEU A 699 40.37 -37.62 14.35
N GLN A 700 40.70 -36.51 13.69
CA GLN A 700 40.96 -36.48 12.26
C GLN A 700 42.18 -37.34 11.91
N ALA A 701 43.28 -37.21 12.65
CA ALA A 701 44.46 -38.03 12.47
C ALA A 701 44.17 -39.54 12.64
N LYS A 702 43.28 -39.87 13.60
CA LYS A 702 42.86 -41.26 13.81
C LYS A 702 42.02 -41.78 12.63
N LEU A 703 41.09 -40.99 12.12
CA LEU A 703 40.27 -41.32 10.94
C LEU A 703 41.15 -41.46 9.68
N ASP A 704 42.14 -40.58 9.52
CA ASP A 704 43.08 -40.64 8.39
C ASP A 704 43.98 -41.88 8.48
N ALA A 705 44.41 -42.24 9.70
CA ALA A 705 45.20 -43.48 9.94
C ALA A 705 44.37 -44.74 9.68
N GLU A 706 43.12 -44.80 10.11
CA GLU A 706 42.19 -45.90 9.81
C GLU A 706 41.91 -46.01 8.30
N ALA A 707 41.71 -44.89 7.62
CA ALA A 707 41.51 -44.83 6.17
C ALA A 707 42.78 -45.30 5.42
N ALA A 708 43.97 -44.89 5.90
CA ALA A 708 45.25 -45.37 5.34
C ALA A 708 45.47 -46.88 5.58
N ALA A 709 45.16 -47.35 6.78
CA ALA A 709 45.23 -48.77 7.13
C ALA A 709 44.28 -49.62 6.25
N LYS A 710 43.05 -49.12 6.03
CA LYS A 710 42.08 -49.79 5.17
C LYS A 710 42.56 -49.85 3.69
N LYS A 711 43.08 -48.73 3.19
CA LYS A 711 43.70 -48.70 1.83
C LYS A 711 44.89 -49.63 1.71
N ALA A 712 45.77 -49.69 2.74
CA ALA A 712 46.88 -50.59 2.76
C ALA A 712 46.45 -52.09 2.74
N ALA A 713 45.42 -52.41 3.55
CA ALA A 713 44.81 -53.74 3.58
C ALA A 713 44.17 -54.15 2.24
N GLU A 714 43.48 -53.20 1.60
CA GLU A 714 42.86 -53.37 0.27
C GLU A 714 43.93 -53.55 -0.81
N GLU A 715 45.07 -52.83 -0.72
CA GLU A 715 46.22 -52.97 -1.65
C GLU A 715 46.92 -54.25 -1.42
N GLU A 716 47.11 -54.73 -0.18
CA GLU A 716 47.68 -56.02 0.15
C GLU A 716 46.81 -57.19 -0.32
N ALA A 717 45.50 -57.08 -0.12
CA ALA A 717 44.53 -58.04 -0.63
C ALA A 717 44.51 -58.08 -2.17
N ARG A 718 44.69 -56.92 -2.85
CA ARG A 718 44.80 -56.84 -4.30
C ARG A 718 46.09 -57.50 -4.79
N LYS A 719 47.22 -57.24 -4.13
CA LYS A 719 48.50 -57.88 -4.44
C LYS A 719 48.46 -59.40 -4.19
N ALA A 720 47.80 -59.86 -3.13
CA ALA A 720 47.59 -61.28 -2.88
C ALA A 720 46.69 -61.93 -3.95
N ALA A 721 45.62 -61.26 -4.38
CA ALA A 721 44.76 -61.73 -5.46
C ALA A 721 45.47 -61.73 -6.84
N GLU A 722 46.36 -60.77 -7.11
CA GLU A 722 47.22 -60.75 -8.31
C GLU A 722 48.28 -61.83 -8.25
N ALA A 723 48.86 -62.16 -7.08
CA ALA A 723 49.79 -63.26 -6.87
C ALA A 723 49.11 -64.64 -6.99
N GLU A 724 47.84 -64.77 -6.59
CA GLU A 724 47.03 -65.97 -6.82
C GLU A 724 46.67 -66.15 -8.30
N LYS A 725 46.35 -65.12 -9.02
CA LYS A 725 46.13 -65.13 -10.47
C LYS A 725 47.40 -65.50 -11.24
N SER A 726 48.56 -64.98 -10.83
CA SER A 726 49.80 -65.33 -11.45
C SER A 726 50.29 -66.83 -11.19
N LYS A 727 49.71 -67.46 -10.14
CA LYS A 727 49.91 -68.90 -9.89
C LYS A 727 48.88 -69.75 -10.63
N SER A 728 47.75 -69.28 -11.01
CA SER A 728 46.72 -69.99 -11.80
C SER A 728 47.04 -69.91 -13.30
N ASP A 729 47.70 -68.85 -13.79
CA ASP A 729 48.04 -68.68 -15.20
C ASP A 729 49.29 -69.51 -15.65
N ASN A 730 49.88 -70.27 -14.74
CA ASN A 730 51.01 -71.22 -15.06
C ASN A 730 50.60 -72.70 -15.07
N ALA A 731 49.32 -73.02 -15.03
CA ALA A 731 48.79 -74.37 -14.98
C ALA A 731 47.88 -74.79 -16.14
N ASP A 732 47.60 -73.91 -17.11
CA ASP A 732 46.84 -74.33 -18.30
C ASP A 732 47.40 -73.60 -19.56
N LYS A 733 48.42 -74.16 -20.12
CA LYS A 733 48.65 -74.13 -21.54
C LYS A 733 48.54 -75.59 -22.00
N ASP A 734 47.36 -75.88 -22.49
CA ASP A 734 47.14 -76.76 -23.64
C ASP A 734 45.60 -76.88 -23.87
N GLU A 735 45.29 -76.77 -25.15
CA GLU A 735 44.03 -77.08 -25.84
C GLU A 735 43.07 -75.88 -26.15
N GLU A 736 43.37 -75.43 -27.37
CA GLU A 736 42.51 -75.32 -28.58
C GLU A 736 41.06 -74.70 -28.50
N MET A 737 41.02 -73.60 -29.26
CA MET A 737 40.09 -73.32 -30.37
C MET A 737 38.61 -73.72 -30.21
N THR A 738 37.70 -72.77 -30.27
CA THR A 738 36.80 -72.42 -31.41
C THR A 738 35.62 -71.51 -30.97
N ASP A 739 35.42 -70.57 -31.84
CA ASP A 739 34.19 -69.98 -32.35
C ASP A 739 33.23 -69.13 -31.51
N ALA A 740 33.16 -67.87 -31.94
CA ALA A 740 32.04 -67.18 -32.53
C ALA A 740 30.98 -66.51 -31.63
N GLU A 741 30.93 -65.22 -31.85
CA GLU A 741 29.69 -64.34 -31.99
C GLU A 741 28.71 -64.18 -30.84
N ALA A 742 28.56 -62.97 -30.37
CA ALA A 742 27.41 -62.06 -30.54
C ALA A 742 27.31 -61.05 -29.40
N LYS A 743 27.36 -59.79 -29.78
CA LYS A 743 26.76 -58.66 -29.03
C LYS A 743 25.22 -58.82 -28.98
N PRO A 744 24.49 -58.26 -28.06
CA PRO A 744 24.21 -56.82 -28.19
C PRO A 744 24.08 -56.03 -26.85
N GLU A 745 24.30 -54.77 -27.03
CA GLU A 745 23.79 -53.51 -26.53
C GLU A 745 22.60 -53.45 -25.57
N GLY A 746 22.66 -52.41 -24.78
CA GLY A 746 21.55 -51.64 -24.18
C GLY A 746 21.41 -51.87 -22.69
N ASP A 747 21.12 -50.94 -21.88
CA ASP A 747 20.69 -49.54 -22.00
C ASP A 747 20.83 -48.86 -20.61
N LYS A 748 20.77 -47.53 -20.68
CA LYS A 748 20.77 -46.55 -19.57
C LYS A 748 19.56 -46.70 -18.63
N ALA A 749 19.71 -46.20 -17.43
CA ALA A 749 18.92 -45.11 -16.75
C ALA A 749 19.29 -45.07 -15.28
N GLU A 750 19.77 -43.94 -14.82
CA GLU A 750 19.13 -42.84 -14.09
C GLU A 750 18.24 -43.21 -12.92
N SER A 751 18.64 -42.78 -11.77
CA SER A 751 17.84 -41.96 -10.86
C SER A 751 18.75 -41.14 -9.92
#